data_b98b56f2ff6ad5fc4f771b028faaf9fa
#
_entry.id   b98b56f2ff6ad5fc4f771b028faaf9fa
#
_cell.length_a   1.000
_cell.length_b   1.000
_cell.length_c   1.000
_cell.angle_alpha   90.00
_cell.angle_beta   90.00
_cell.angle_gamma   90.00
#
_symmetry.space_group_name_H-M   'P 1'
#
loop_
_entity.id
_entity.type
_entity.pdbx_description
1 polymer ?
#
loop_
_entity_poly.entity_id
_entity_poly.type
_entity_poly.pdbx_seq_one_letter_code
_entity_poly.pdbx_strand_id
1 'polypeptide(L)'
;MELLCVLSAVLALFCGCTVLTLKCRVPASVAPLTMLSILVAVLTLAAMAGVLYPAAWVLYALCLAGGVWVLVTRRQHTGAAAVLFTPGSVLFWGAALALAVYFFVRQPMAADFDELSLWATAVKITKVNNDLYATAELGTPWAATQNPGLPLLAYFFQFFGDYAEWKIYVAYDTLYFSAFAAVLGALPRSRWQAAVPMAAVLWCVPFFFTNYNHTIYLTTTYMTSYGDVPAGLVFGGAVAAWLALRQESAPKWAVLPILALSANLKANTFVLALVAAGLVAVDEWLFADSGSFKDGLVRRTGFSVACFAAPMVIYYLWNVRYVGWLVTRNAGDSGVGETSAPLSAVVINGIKILLGQPVEGFYAERELQFRQAMADMSHQFWTSDGKLSMVGQGRNVVALIAVIFIVAVLAAVTKRLKARIAVIGVLSGVCFLGYNLMLALSYGFIFEGFQAEQLADYNRYIYSYYIGWFVIALACLSVALLPQIEVHATADGPTAIYTSTRRQPYPAFALFVLVLAVGMLFRQNQLILPQLSVLGFADSEFTDRKAARAEAELVCSCLAPDDRVFYVGQGDNGEGWFSAVFDFYPILVDYSGSVTTDPDTGETRMIGGGGELGLPELQPAEGVKSTYYHGFTAEELDGIVRGNGCTVLYIQTLDDIFVQSYADLFTDKLAAAENGETLLYRVTDAGFAPMQMEVSAR
;
A
#
# COMPACT_ATOMS: atom_id res chain seq x y z
N MET A 1 -25.22 4.53 11.63
CA MET A 1 -24.63 5.81 11.20
C MET A 1 -23.37 5.56 10.35
N GLU A 2 -22.42 4.77 10.82
CA GLU A 2 -21.11 4.55 10.19
C GLU A 2 -21.14 4.04 8.74
N LEU A 3 -22.02 3.08 8.43
CA LEU A 3 -22.21 2.62 7.05
C LEU A 3 -22.65 3.77 6.11
N LEU A 4 -23.52 4.66 6.58
CA LEU A 4 -23.96 5.81 5.79
C LEU A 4 -22.82 6.80 5.51
N CYS A 5 -21.87 6.92 6.44
CA CYS A 5 -20.68 7.74 6.24
C CYS A 5 -19.82 7.19 5.08
N VAL A 6 -19.57 5.87 5.04
CA VAL A 6 -18.84 5.23 3.93
C VAL A 6 -19.64 5.32 2.63
N LEU A 7 -20.95 5.08 2.66
CA LEU A 7 -21.80 5.20 1.48
C LEU A 7 -21.83 6.63 0.93
N SER A 8 -21.64 7.65 1.78
CA SER A 8 -21.51 9.04 1.30
C SER A 8 -20.22 9.24 0.49
N ALA A 9 -19.12 8.59 0.87
CA ALA A 9 -17.89 8.61 0.08
C ALA A 9 -18.07 7.91 -1.28
N VAL A 10 -18.72 6.74 -1.29
CA VAL A 10 -19.07 6.03 -2.53
C VAL A 10 -19.97 6.88 -3.42
N LEU A 11 -20.95 7.58 -2.85
CA LEU A 11 -21.82 8.51 -3.59
C LEU A 11 -21.04 9.69 -4.17
N ALA A 12 -20.18 10.33 -3.37
CA ALA A 12 -19.34 11.43 -3.86
C ALA A 12 -18.42 10.96 -5.01
N LEU A 13 -17.80 9.78 -4.86
CA LEU A 13 -17.01 9.16 -5.91
C LEU A 13 -17.84 8.89 -7.17
N PHE A 14 -19.06 8.35 -7.03
CA PHE A 14 -19.97 8.13 -8.15
C PHE A 14 -20.31 9.44 -8.89
N CYS A 15 -20.61 10.49 -8.14
CA CYS A 15 -20.90 11.81 -8.71
C CYS A 15 -19.69 12.37 -9.47
N GLY A 16 -18.49 12.32 -8.91
CA GLY A 16 -17.25 12.72 -9.57
C GLY A 16 -16.96 11.92 -10.84
N CYS A 17 -17.09 10.59 -10.79
CA CYS A 17 -16.93 9.70 -11.94
C CYS A 17 -17.96 10.02 -13.05
N THR A 18 -19.18 10.35 -12.67
CA THR A 18 -20.23 10.72 -13.64
C THR A 18 -19.86 12.00 -14.39
N VAL A 19 -19.29 13.00 -13.70
CA VAL A 19 -18.75 14.23 -14.33
C VAL A 19 -17.60 13.88 -15.28
N LEU A 20 -16.61 13.09 -14.82
CA LEU A 20 -15.49 12.67 -15.66
C LEU A 20 -15.98 11.96 -16.94
N THR A 21 -16.98 11.11 -16.81
CA THR A 21 -17.47 10.33 -17.95
C THR A 21 -18.30 11.18 -18.93
N LEU A 22 -19.27 11.94 -18.44
CA LEU A 22 -20.23 12.64 -19.30
C LEU A 22 -19.72 14.00 -19.81
N LYS A 23 -18.86 14.68 -19.05
CA LYS A 23 -18.34 15.99 -19.43
C LYS A 23 -16.90 15.92 -19.95
N CYS A 24 -16.05 15.15 -19.29
CA CYS A 24 -14.65 15.02 -19.69
C CYS A 24 -14.41 13.85 -20.67
N ARG A 25 -15.42 13.03 -20.97
CA ARG A 25 -15.36 11.90 -21.92
C ARG A 25 -14.34 10.81 -21.49
N VAL A 26 -14.09 10.67 -20.21
CA VAL A 26 -13.29 9.55 -19.67
C VAL A 26 -14.17 8.30 -19.67
N PRO A 27 -13.71 7.14 -20.19
CA PRO A 27 -14.50 5.92 -20.16
C PRO A 27 -14.96 5.56 -18.75
N ALA A 28 -16.21 5.14 -18.58
CA ALA A 28 -16.82 4.88 -17.28
C ALA A 28 -16.09 3.80 -16.47
N SER A 29 -15.38 2.88 -17.13
CA SER A 29 -14.53 1.86 -16.48
C SER A 29 -13.17 2.39 -16.03
N VAL A 30 -12.69 3.50 -16.59
CA VAL A 30 -11.42 4.16 -16.21
C VAL A 30 -11.67 5.28 -15.20
N ALA A 31 -12.84 5.91 -15.26
CA ALA A 31 -13.20 7.04 -14.42
C ALA A 31 -13.00 6.81 -12.91
N PRO A 32 -13.31 5.63 -12.32
CA PRO A 32 -13.06 5.38 -10.90
C PRO A 32 -11.59 5.51 -10.50
N LEU A 33 -10.69 4.85 -11.23
CA LEU A 33 -9.25 4.90 -10.93
C LEU A 33 -8.70 6.31 -11.12
N THR A 34 -9.11 7.02 -12.20
CA THR A 34 -8.74 8.42 -12.42
C THR A 34 -9.26 9.33 -11.30
N MET A 35 -10.52 9.15 -10.87
CA MET A 35 -11.12 10.00 -9.85
C MET A 35 -10.48 9.80 -8.47
N LEU A 36 -10.28 8.54 -8.06
CA LEU A 36 -9.56 8.23 -6.82
C LEU A 36 -8.15 8.84 -6.84
N SER A 37 -7.46 8.76 -7.98
CA SER A 37 -6.13 9.34 -8.15
C SER A 37 -6.14 10.86 -8.02
N ILE A 38 -7.14 11.54 -8.58
CA ILE A 38 -7.31 13.00 -8.44
C ILE A 38 -7.59 13.37 -6.99
N LEU A 39 -8.51 12.66 -6.32
CA LEU A 39 -8.85 12.90 -4.92
C LEU A 39 -7.62 12.79 -4.03
N VAL A 40 -6.86 11.69 -4.16
CA VAL A 40 -5.64 11.48 -3.36
C VAL A 40 -4.58 12.55 -3.66
N ALA A 41 -4.36 12.91 -4.93
CA ALA A 41 -3.39 13.94 -5.28
C ALA A 41 -3.75 15.31 -4.66
N VAL A 42 -5.02 15.70 -4.72
CA VAL A 42 -5.48 16.95 -4.11
C VAL A 42 -5.35 16.92 -2.59
N LEU A 43 -5.76 15.81 -1.95
CA LEU A 43 -5.62 15.65 -0.49
C LEU A 43 -4.15 15.63 -0.07
N THR A 44 -3.25 15.03 -0.85
CA THR A 44 -1.80 15.05 -0.57
C THR A 44 -1.26 16.49 -0.55
N LEU A 45 -1.57 17.26 -1.58
CA LEU A 45 -1.14 18.66 -1.66
C LEU A 45 -1.74 19.51 -0.54
N ALA A 46 -3.01 19.29 -0.22
CA ALA A 46 -3.70 19.99 0.85
C ALA A 46 -3.15 19.62 2.24
N ALA A 47 -2.85 18.36 2.47
CA ALA A 47 -2.25 17.87 3.71
C ALA A 47 -0.86 18.47 3.94
N MET A 48 -0.02 18.48 2.89
CA MET A 48 1.29 19.13 2.96
C MET A 48 1.21 20.64 3.21
N ALA A 49 0.10 21.28 2.83
CA ALA A 49 -0.16 22.68 3.09
C ALA A 49 -0.88 22.96 4.44
N GLY A 50 -1.15 21.93 5.26
CA GLY A 50 -1.85 22.04 6.54
C GLY A 50 -3.34 22.41 6.42
N VAL A 51 -3.97 22.11 5.28
CA VAL A 51 -5.37 22.42 5.01
C VAL A 51 -6.20 21.18 4.61
N LEU A 52 -5.84 20.03 5.16
CA LEU A 52 -6.46 18.75 4.82
C LEU A 52 -7.97 18.73 5.06
N TYR A 53 -8.40 19.14 6.26
CA TYR A 53 -9.81 19.12 6.66
C TYR A 53 -10.72 19.97 5.75
N PRO A 54 -10.44 21.30 5.55
CA PRO A 54 -11.25 22.10 4.64
C PRO A 54 -11.18 21.61 3.19
N ALA A 55 -10.05 21.07 2.74
CA ALA A 55 -9.93 20.54 1.39
C ALA A 55 -10.82 19.31 1.17
N ALA A 56 -10.94 18.43 2.16
CA ALA A 56 -11.84 17.27 2.08
C ALA A 56 -13.31 17.74 1.96
N TRP A 57 -13.76 18.72 2.74
CA TRP A 57 -15.09 19.33 2.59
C TRP A 57 -15.33 19.86 1.18
N VAL A 58 -14.36 20.60 0.65
CA VAL A 58 -14.45 21.17 -0.71
C VAL A 58 -14.55 20.06 -1.75
N LEU A 59 -13.77 18.99 -1.63
CA LEU A 59 -13.81 17.85 -2.56
C LEU A 59 -15.17 17.15 -2.53
N TYR A 60 -15.71 16.87 -1.35
CA TYR A 60 -17.07 16.32 -1.24
C TYR A 60 -18.11 17.23 -1.86
N ALA A 61 -18.07 18.52 -1.57
CA ALA A 61 -19.00 19.51 -2.11
C ALA A 61 -18.91 19.59 -3.65
N LEU A 62 -17.70 19.59 -4.22
CA LEU A 62 -17.48 19.61 -5.67
C LEU A 62 -17.99 18.34 -6.34
N CYS A 63 -17.74 17.17 -5.76
CA CYS A 63 -18.23 15.91 -6.28
C CYS A 63 -19.77 15.89 -6.31
N LEU A 64 -20.42 16.21 -5.20
CA LEU A 64 -21.87 16.21 -5.10
C LEU A 64 -22.52 17.29 -5.99
N ALA A 65 -21.96 18.51 -6.03
CA ALA A 65 -22.42 19.58 -6.91
C ALA A 65 -22.28 19.17 -8.39
N GLY A 66 -21.20 18.48 -8.74
CA GLY A 66 -21.01 17.90 -10.06
C GLY A 66 -22.10 16.88 -10.42
N GLY A 67 -22.47 15.99 -9.48
CA GLY A 67 -23.59 15.07 -9.64
C GLY A 67 -24.92 15.78 -9.88
N VAL A 68 -25.21 16.79 -9.04
CA VAL A 68 -26.41 17.63 -9.21
C VAL A 68 -26.41 18.33 -10.57
N TRP A 69 -25.29 18.89 -10.99
CA TRP A 69 -25.15 19.53 -12.30
C TRP A 69 -25.47 18.57 -13.44
N VAL A 70 -24.96 17.33 -13.38
CA VAL A 70 -25.28 16.31 -14.37
C VAL A 70 -26.77 15.96 -14.37
N LEU A 71 -27.39 15.83 -13.21
CA LEU A 71 -28.83 15.56 -13.08
C LEU A 71 -29.68 16.69 -13.70
N VAL A 72 -29.34 17.94 -13.44
CA VAL A 72 -30.04 19.10 -14.00
C VAL A 72 -29.90 19.16 -15.52
N THR A 73 -28.69 18.85 -16.03
CA THR A 73 -28.39 18.86 -17.47
C THR A 73 -28.71 17.53 -18.15
N ARG A 74 -29.36 16.56 -17.49
CA ARG A 74 -29.63 15.22 -17.99
C ARG A 74 -30.33 15.17 -19.36
N ARG A 75 -31.18 16.14 -19.66
CA ARG A 75 -31.87 16.22 -20.98
C ARG A 75 -30.90 16.40 -22.16
N GLN A 76 -29.68 16.90 -21.88
CA GLN A 76 -28.64 17.06 -22.90
C GLN A 76 -27.82 15.78 -23.15
N HIS A 77 -28.03 14.73 -22.32
CA HIS A 77 -27.27 13.48 -22.33
C HIS A 77 -28.20 12.29 -22.63
N THR A 78 -28.86 12.31 -23.80
CA THR A 78 -29.62 11.15 -24.27
C THR A 78 -28.70 9.94 -24.39
N GLY A 79 -29.04 8.81 -23.72
CA GLY A 79 -28.19 7.62 -23.70
C GLY A 79 -27.13 7.60 -22.58
N ALA A 80 -27.14 8.56 -21.62
CA ALA A 80 -26.19 8.62 -20.52
C ALA A 80 -26.03 7.29 -19.75
N ALA A 81 -27.12 6.55 -19.54
CA ALA A 81 -27.06 5.25 -18.88
C ALA A 81 -26.19 4.24 -19.64
N ALA A 82 -26.28 4.19 -20.95
CA ALA A 82 -25.46 3.28 -21.76
C ALA A 82 -23.96 3.65 -21.72
N VAL A 83 -23.65 4.93 -21.50
CA VAL A 83 -22.26 5.41 -21.37
C VAL A 83 -21.72 5.15 -19.97
N LEU A 84 -22.53 5.36 -18.92
CA LEU A 84 -22.13 5.21 -17.52
C LEU A 84 -22.04 3.74 -17.07
N PHE A 85 -22.96 2.89 -17.55
CA PHE A 85 -23.07 1.49 -17.12
C PHE A 85 -22.48 0.54 -18.17
N THR A 86 -21.16 0.49 -18.22
CA THR A 86 -20.40 -0.53 -18.95
C THR A 86 -20.14 -1.73 -18.05
N PRO A 87 -19.79 -2.94 -18.58
CA PRO A 87 -19.49 -4.10 -17.74
C PRO A 87 -18.48 -3.79 -16.63
N GLY A 88 -17.39 -3.09 -16.93
CA GLY A 88 -16.37 -2.71 -15.95
C GLY A 88 -16.90 -1.77 -14.88
N SER A 89 -17.65 -0.72 -15.25
CA SER A 89 -18.21 0.21 -14.25
C SER A 89 -19.29 -0.41 -13.39
N VAL A 90 -20.15 -1.28 -13.95
CA VAL A 90 -21.19 -1.98 -13.17
C VAL A 90 -20.55 -2.93 -12.17
N LEU A 91 -19.54 -3.70 -12.57
CA LEU A 91 -18.82 -4.58 -11.64
C LEU A 91 -18.09 -3.77 -10.57
N PHE A 92 -17.53 -2.62 -10.90
CA PHE A 92 -16.90 -1.72 -9.93
C PHE A 92 -17.90 -1.20 -8.89
N TRP A 93 -19.03 -0.63 -9.32
CA TRP A 93 -20.02 -0.06 -8.40
C TRP A 93 -20.69 -1.15 -7.56
N GLY A 94 -20.95 -2.32 -8.16
CA GLY A 94 -21.43 -3.47 -7.44
C GLY A 94 -20.46 -3.93 -6.36
N ALA A 95 -19.18 -3.99 -6.68
CA ALA A 95 -18.12 -4.33 -5.74
C ALA A 95 -17.99 -3.28 -4.62
N ALA A 96 -17.92 -1.98 -4.96
CA ALA A 96 -17.79 -0.92 -3.97
C ALA A 96 -18.92 -0.91 -2.93
N LEU A 97 -20.16 -1.13 -3.37
CA LEU A 97 -21.32 -1.26 -2.47
C LEU A 97 -21.26 -2.55 -1.65
N ALA A 98 -20.93 -3.67 -2.27
CA ALA A 98 -20.81 -4.96 -1.59
C ALA A 98 -19.71 -4.94 -0.53
N LEU A 99 -18.54 -4.35 -0.83
CA LEU A 99 -17.43 -4.17 0.10
C LEU A 99 -17.82 -3.29 1.30
N ALA A 100 -18.52 -2.18 1.06
CA ALA A 100 -18.99 -1.31 2.14
C ALA A 100 -19.89 -2.05 3.11
N VAL A 101 -20.84 -2.86 2.59
CA VAL A 101 -21.74 -3.68 3.42
C VAL A 101 -20.99 -4.83 4.09
N TYR A 102 -20.17 -5.55 3.33
CA TYR A 102 -19.43 -6.71 3.82
C TYR A 102 -18.51 -6.32 4.98
N PHE A 103 -17.65 -5.31 4.81
CA PHE A 103 -16.74 -4.90 5.87
C PHE A 103 -17.44 -4.24 7.05
N PHE A 104 -18.56 -3.54 6.80
CA PHE A 104 -19.39 -3.05 7.90
C PHE A 104 -19.96 -4.18 8.76
N VAL A 105 -20.35 -5.33 8.17
CA VAL A 105 -20.86 -6.48 8.91
C VAL A 105 -19.72 -7.31 9.52
N ARG A 106 -18.61 -7.48 8.76
CA ARG A 106 -17.48 -8.31 9.16
C ARG A 106 -16.62 -7.67 10.27
N GLN A 107 -16.52 -6.33 10.28
CA GLN A 107 -15.72 -5.55 11.24
C GLN A 107 -14.28 -6.09 11.40
N PRO A 108 -13.51 -6.26 10.32
CA PRO A 108 -12.13 -6.70 10.43
C PRO A 108 -11.27 -5.67 11.15
N MET A 109 -10.26 -6.14 11.84
CA MET A 109 -9.32 -5.34 12.64
C MET A 109 -7.92 -5.40 12.04
N ALA A 110 -7.14 -4.35 12.24
CA ALA A 110 -5.70 -4.38 12.03
C ALA A 110 -5.06 -5.29 13.10
N ALA A 111 -4.28 -6.26 12.67
CA ALA A 111 -3.73 -7.27 13.56
C ALA A 111 -2.26 -7.59 13.31
N ASP A 112 -1.71 -7.18 12.17
CA ASP A 112 -0.33 -7.44 11.78
C ASP A 112 0.60 -6.34 12.33
N PHE A 113 1.86 -6.71 12.59
CA PHE A 113 2.89 -5.82 13.11
C PHE A 113 3.00 -4.51 12.32
N ASP A 114 3.18 -4.58 10.99
CA ASP A 114 3.29 -3.37 10.14
C ASP A 114 1.97 -2.60 10.04
N GLU A 115 0.82 -3.23 10.25
CA GLU A 115 -0.45 -2.52 10.28
C GLU A 115 -0.54 -1.63 11.52
N LEU A 116 -0.21 -2.20 12.70
CA LEU A 116 -0.27 -1.51 13.97
C LEU A 116 0.87 -0.50 14.13
N SER A 117 2.07 -0.83 13.65
CA SER A 117 3.24 0.04 13.76
C SER A 117 3.23 1.20 12.76
N LEU A 118 2.58 1.03 11.61
CA LEU A 118 2.77 1.92 10.48
C LEU A 118 1.48 2.25 9.72
N TRP A 119 0.87 1.27 9.03
CA TRP A 119 -0.12 1.55 7.99
C TRP A 119 -1.47 2.01 8.56
N ALA A 120 -2.08 1.24 9.44
CA ALA A 120 -3.35 1.59 10.07
C ALA A 120 -3.19 2.75 11.06
N THR A 121 -2.04 2.82 11.74
CA THR A 121 -1.68 3.92 12.65
C THR A 121 -1.64 5.26 11.91
N ALA A 122 -0.99 5.33 10.74
CA ALA A 122 -0.99 6.55 9.94
C ALA A 122 -2.41 7.00 9.55
N VAL A 123 -3.30 6.06 9.24
CA VAL A 123 -4.72 6.37 8.96
C VAL A 123 -5.45 6.86 10.21
N LYS A 124 -5.27 6.18 11.36
CA LYS A 124 -5.92 6.55 12.63
C LYS A 124 -5.56 7.97 13.03
N ILE A 125 -4.27 8.28 13.03
CA ILE A 125 -3.75 9.60 13.39
C ILE A 125 -4.27 10.67 12.44
N THR A 126 -4.20 10.43 11.12
CA THR A 126 -4.72 11.37 10.12
C THR A 126 -6.21 11.64 10.34
N LYS A 127 -6.99 10.61 10.68
CA LYS A 127 -8.42 10.75 10.91
C LYS A 127 -8.75 11.46 12.23
N VAL A 128 -8.07 11.12 13.31
CA VAL A 128 -8.31 11.70 14.64
C VAL A 128 -7.94 13.19 14.64
N ASN A 129 -6.78 13.53 14.09
CA ASN A 129 -6.31 14.92 14.05
C ASN A 129 -6.92 15.75 12.90
N ASN A 130 -7.52 15.10 11.90
CA ASN A 130 -7.89 15.74 10.63
C ASN A 130 -6.73 16.49 9.97
N ASP A 131 -5.52 16.00 10.20
CA ASP A 131 -4.27 16.51 9.66
C ASP A 131 -3.34 15.34 9.30
N LEU A 132 -2.21 15.64 8.67
CA LEU A 132 -1.27 14.63 8.23
C LEU A 132 -0.58 13.95 9.44
N TYR A 133 -0.58 12.63 9.47
CA TYR A 133 0.08 11.84 10.51
C TYR A 133 1.55 12.21 10.71
N ALA A 134 2.25 12.64 9.66
CA ALA A 134 3.66 13.00 9.69
C ALA A 134 3.99 14.21 10.57
N THR A 135 2.98 15.03 10.93
CA THR A 135 3.16 16.20 11.82
C THR A 135 2.78 15.91 13.26
N ALA A 136 2.17 14.77 13.53
CA ALA A 136 1.76 14.38 14.85
C ALA A 136 2.99 13.99 15.71
N GLU A 137 2.90 14.26 17.00
CA GLU A 137 3.82 13.69 17.97
C GLU A 137 3.54 12.19 18.03
N LEU A 138 4.52 11.41 17.65
CA LEU A 138 4.47 9.96 17.62
C LEU A 138 5.70 9.39 18.26
N GLY A 139 5.51 8.35 19.05
CA GLY A 139 6.61 7.53 19.50
C GLY A 139 7.35 6.79 18.38
N THR A 140 6.84 6.75 17.13
CA THR A 140 7.47 6.02 16.02
C THR A 140 7.88 6.95 14.89
N PRO A 141 9.18 7.15 14.65
CA PRO A 141 9.66 7.99 13.55
C PRO A 141 9.36 7.40 12.16
N TRP A 142 9.08 6.10 12.06
CA TRP A 142 8.90 5.40 10.77
C TRP A 142 7.63 5.81 10.04
N ALA A 143 6.54 6.04 10.76
CA ALA A 143 5.29 6.46 10.15
C ALA A 143 5.42 7.82 9.45
N ALA A 144 6.22 8.72 9.98
CA ALA A 144 6.34 10.10 9.49
C ALA A 144 6.85 10.20 8.05
N THR A 145 7.67 9.26 7.59
CA THR A 145 8.32 9.31 6.27
C THR A 145 7.58 8.52 5.20
N GLN A 146 6.55 7.75 5.56
CA GLN A 146 5.79 6.96 4.59
C GLN A 146 4.99 7.84 3.62
N ASN A 147 4.76 7.33 2.41
CA ASN A 147 3.99 8.06 1.42
C ASN A 147 2.51 8.14 1.83
N PRO A 148 1.87 9.32 1.73
CA PRO A 148 0.54 9.57 2.29
C PRO A 148 -0.63 9.10 1.43
N GLY A 149 -0.39 8.53 0.25
CA GLY A 149 -1.44 8.22 -0.71
C GLY A 149 -2.52 7.29 -0.18
N LEU A 150 -2.13 6.19 0.47
CA LEU A 150 -3.07 5.23 1.04
C LEU A 150 -3.77 5.76 2.30
N PRO A 151 -3.06 6.33 3.30
CA PRO A 151 -3.71 6.96 4.44
C PRO A 151 -4.73 8.04 4.04
N LEU A 152 -4.44 8.88 3.06
CA LEU A 152 -5.35 9.93 2.60
C LEU A 152 -6.54 9.36 1.81
N LEU A 153 -6.36 8.26 1.09
CA LEU A 153 -7.47 7.53 0.49
C LEU A 153 -8.43 7.01 1.58
N ALA A 154 -7.90 6.34 2.60
CA ALA A 154 -8.69 5.86 3.73
C ALA A 154 -9.34 7.01 4.51
N TYR A 155 -8.64 8.12 4.69
CA TYR A 155 -9.19 9.34 5.28
C TYR A 155 -10.43 9.85 4.53
N PHE A 156 -10.39 9.88 3.19
CA PHE A 156 -11.56 10.26 2.38
C PHE A 156 -12.77 9.37 2.68
N PHE A 157 -12.58 8.04 2.74
CA PHE A 157 -13.69 7.12 3.04
C PHE A 157 -14.19 7.19 4.48
N GLN A 158 -13.39 7.74 5.39
CA GLN A 158 -13.72 7.92 6.81
C GLN A 158 -14.03 9.38 7.17
N PHE A 159 -14.07 10.28 6.20
CA PHE A 159 -14.19 11.72 6.46
C PHE A 159 -15.38 12.04 7.36
N PHE A 160 -16.56 11.49 7.06
CA PHE A 160 -17.71 11.53 7.94
C PHE A 160 -17.69 10.34 8.90
N GLY A 161 -18.15 10.59 10.16
CA GLY A 161 -18.16 9.58 11.21
C GLY A 161 -16.80 9.40 11.91
N ASP A 162 -16.74 8.42 12.80
CA ASP A 162 -15.57 8.13 13.61
C ASP A 162 -14.56 7.24 12.87
N TYR A 163 -13.35 7.16 13.40
CA TYR A 163 -12.37 6.21 12.91
C TYR A 163 -12.85 4.76 13.11
N ALA A 164 -12.68 3.94 12.09
CA ALA A 164 -12.88 2.50 12.20
C ALA A 164 -11.99 1.76 11.18
N GLU A 165 -11.34 0.69 11.62
CA GLU A 165 -10.38 -0.07 10.82
C GLU A 165 -10.99 -0.66 9.56
N TRP A 166 -12.20 -1.23 9.65
CA TRP A 166 -12.92 -1.80 8.51
C TRP A 166 -13.10 -0.83 7.33
N LYS A 167 -13.14 0.48 7.58
CA LYS A 167 -13.26 1.51 6.54
C LYS A 167 -11.98 1.66 5.72
N ILE A 168 -10.81 1.33 6.30
CA ILE A 168 -9.52 1.28 5.59
C ILE A 168 -9.63 0.26 4.45
N TYR A 169 -10.14 -0.93 4.77
CA TYR A 169 -10.26 -2.02 3.80
C TYR A 169 -11.29 -1.70 2.71
N VAL A 170 -12.40 -1.03 3.05
CA VAL A 170 -13.33 -0.52 2.01
C VAL A 170 -12.62 0.41 1.03
N ALA A 171 -11.80 1.33 1.53
CA ALA A 171 -11.09 2.29 0.70
C ALA A 171 -10.07 1.60 -0.23
N TYR A 172 -9.26 0.70 0.33
CA TYR A 172 -8.19 0.04 -0.41
C TYR A 172 -8.74 -0.95 -1.44
N ASP A 173 -9.73 -1.75 -1.06
CA ASP A 173 -10.35 -2.67 -2.00
C ASP A 173 -11.15 -1.94 -3.09
N THR A 174 -11.74 -0.79 -2.78
CA THR A 174 -12.35 0.07 -3.81
C THR A 174 -11.29 0.52 -4.83
N LEU A 175 -10.06 0.83 -4.38
CA LEU A 175 -8.95 1.11 -5.30
C LEU A 175 -8.58 -0.13 -6.14
N TYR A 176 -8.56 -1.33 -5.57
CA TYR A 176 -8.28 -2.57 -6.30
C TYR A 176 -9.31 -2.79 -7.41
N PHE A 177 -10.58 -2.72 -7.08
CA PHE A 177 -11.65 -2.91 -8.07
C PHE A 177 -11.68 -1.80 -9.13
N SER A 178 -11.18 -0.60 -8.84
CA SER A 178 -11.03 0.46 -9.85
C SER A 178 -9.97 0.11 -10.90
N ALA A 179 -8.86 -0.54 -10.49
CA ALA A 179 -7.86 -1.06 -11.42
C ALA A 179 -8.42 -2.23 -12.26
N PHE A 180 -9.20 -3.13 -11.66
CA PHE A 180 -9.89 -4.20 -12.38
C PHE A 180 -10.88 -3.65 -13.41
N ALA A 181 -11.63 -2.61 -13.05
CA ALA A 181 -12.55 -1.94 -13.98
C ALA A 181 -11.81 -1.36 -15.20
N ALA A 182 -10.61 -0.81 -15.00
CA ALA A 182 -9.80 -0.30 -16.11
C ALA A 182 -9.38 -1.41 -17.08
N VAL A 183 -9.04 -2.61 -16.61
CA VAL A 183 -8.78 -3.78 -17.47
C VAL A 183 -10.03 -4.17 -18.27
N LEU A 184 -11.18 -4.19 -17.59
CA LEU A 184 -12.46 -4.53 -18.23
C LEU A 184 -12.93 -3.46 -19.21
N GLY A 185 -12.44 -2.23 -19.09
CA GLY A 185 -12.72 -1.13 -20.01
C GLY A 185 -12.20 -1.36 -21.42
N ALA A 186 -11.22 -2.23 -21.57
CA ALA A 186 -10.70 -2.64 -22.88
C ALA A 186 -11.58 -3.71 -23.56
N LEU A 187 -12.62 -4.23 -22.90
CA LEU A 187 -13.56 -5.19 -23.49
C LEU A 187 -14.74 -4.51 -24.18
N PRO A 188 -15.32 -5.13 -25.22
CA PRO A 188 -16.52 -4.62 -25.86
C PRO A 188 -17.70 -4.54 -24.90
N ARG A 189 -18.43 -3.42 -24.93
CA ARG A 189 -19.56 -3.13 -24.01
C ARG A 189 -20.67 -4.20 -23.99
N SER A 190 -20.86 -4.94 -25.09
CA SER A 190 -21.90 -5.97 -25.22
C SER A 190 -21.43 -7.36 -24.75
N ARG A 191 -20.20 -7.52 -24.25
CA ARG A 191 -19.59 -8.83 -24.03
C ARG A 191 -19.39 -9.19 -22.57
N TRP A 192 -20.50 -9.25 -21.82
CA TRP A 192 -20.53 -9.74 -20.44
C TRP A 192 -19.91 -11.13 -20.26
N GLN A 193 -20.09 -12.00 -21.27
CA GLN A 193 -19.51 -13.36 -21.29
C GLN A 193 -17.97 -13.36 -21.21
N ALA A 194 -17.31 -12.29 -21.64
CA ALA A 194 -15.87 -12.14 -21.50
C ALA A 194 -15.51 -11.36 -20.22
N ALA A 195 -16.34 -10.40 -19.81
CA ALA A 195 -16.07 -9.55 -18.67
C ALA A 195 -16.16 -10.32 -17.33
N VAL A 196 -17.14 -11.21 -17.16
CA VAL A 196 -17.32 -11.96 -15.92
C VAL A 196 -16.15 -12.92 -15.64
N PRO A 197 -15.71 -13.79 -16.57
CA PRO A 197 -14.53 -14.61 -16.33
C PRO A 197 -13.26 -13.79 -16.11
N MET A 198 -13.08 -12.67 -16.81
CA MET A 198 -11.94 -11.78 -16.60
C MET A 198 -11.97 -11.16 -15.19
N ALA A 199 -13.14 -10.73 -14.71
CA ALA A 199 -13.29 -10.22 -13.36
C ALA A 199 -12.95 -11.30 -12.31
N ALA A 200 -13.33 -12.55 -12.53
CA ALA A 200 -12.96 -13.65 -11.66
C ALA A 200 -11.45 -13.88 -11.59
N VAL A 201 -10.75 -13.84 -12.75
CA VAL A 201 -9.28 -13.90 -12.76
C VAL A 201 -8.67 -12.73 -12.02
N LEU A 202 -9.12 -11.51 -12.30
CA LEU A 202 -8.63 -10.30 -11.63
C LEU A 202 -8.81 -10.37 -10.12
N TRP A 203 -9.95 -10.88 -9.66
CA TRP A 203 -10.19 -11.10 -8.24
C TRP A 203 -9.23 -12.12 -7.62
N CYS A 204 -8.81 -13.16 -8.38
CA CYS A 204 -7.82 -14.13 -7.92
C CYS A 204 -6.38 -13.57 -7.87
N VAL A 205 -6.07 -12.49 -8.60
CA VAL A 205 -4.69 -11.96 -8.73
C VAL A 205 -4.05 -11.64 -7.38
N PRO A 206 -4.66 -10.89 -6.46
CA PRO A 206 -4.05 -10.63 -5.16
C PRO A 206 -3.77 -11.91 -4.37
N PHE A 207 -4.72 -12.85 -4.32
CA PHE A 207 -4.51 -14.14 -3.64
C PHE A 207 -3.39 -14.98 -4.26
N PHE A 208 -3.27 -14.96 -5.59
CA PHE A 208 -2.29 -15.77 -6.29
C PHE A 208 -0.86 -15.32 -6.07
N PHE A 209 -0.63 -14.02 -5.92
CA PHE A 209 0.70 -13.45 -5.82
C PHE A 209 1.14 -13.08 -4.40
N THR A 210 0.22 -12.97 -3.45
CA THR A 210 0.60 -12.71 -2.06
C THR A 210 0.99 -13.98 -1.34
N ASN A 211 1.96 -13.86 -0.45
CA ASN A 211 2.40 -14.98 0.36
C ASN A 211 1.51 -15.11 1.60
N TYR A 212 1.15 -16.35 1.91
CA TYR A 212 0.47 -16.69 3.14
C TYR A 212 1.51 -17.18 4.15
N ASN A 213 1.79 -16.42 5.15
CA ASN A 213 2.61 -16.87 6.27
C ASN A 213 1.69 -17.50 7.32
N HIS A 214 2.03 -18.69 7.80
CA HIS A 214 1.21 -19.49 8.71
C HIS A 214 0.89 -18.82 10.05
N THR A 215 1.63 -17.80 10.41
CA THR A 215 1.49 -17.15 11.70
C THR A 215 0.71 -15.84 11.67
N ILE A 216 0.64 -15.15 10.54
CA ILE A 216 0.11 -13.79 10.46
C ILE A 216 -0.84 -13.65 9.29
N TYR A 217 -1.56 -14.51 9.09
CA TYR A 217 -2.68 -14.80 8.56
C TYR A 217 -3.26 -14.21 7.36
N LEU A 218 -3.70 -13.18 7.27
CA LEU A 218 -4.99 -12.97 6.64
C LEU A 218 -5.12 -11.60 6.09
N THR A 219 -4.28 -10.76 6.58
CA THR A 219 -4.19 -9.36 6.30
C THR A 219 -3.50 -9.04 4.98
N THR A 220 -2.83 -9.99 4.36
CA THR A 220 -1.98 -9.71 3.18
C THR A 220 -2.72 -9.65 1.84
N THR A 221 -4.03 -9.75 1.80
CA THR A 221 -4.81 -9.73 0.55
C THR A 221 -5.88 -8.64 0.56
N TYR A 222 -7.17 -9.00 0.81
CA TYR A 222 -8.30 -8.07 0.80
C TYR A 222 -8.63 -7.45 2.16
N MET A 223 -8.08 -7.95 3.25
CA MET A 223 -8.21 -7.38 4.60
C MET A 223 -6.86 -6.96 5.12
N THR A 224 -6.21 -6.02 4.44
CA THR A 224 -4.90 -5.52 4.81
C THR A 224 -4.78 -4.03 4.57
N SER A 225 -4.04 -3.35 5.44
CA SER A 225 -3.61 -1.98 5.23
C SER A 225 -2.25 -1.85 4.54
N TYR A 226 -1.61 -2.97 4.18
CA TYR A 226 -0.32 -2.98 3.48
C TYR A 226 -0.38 -2.37 2.08
N GLY A 227 0.66 -1.64 1.71
CA GLY A 227 0.74 -0.94 0.44
C GLY A 227 1.17 -1.79 -0.77
N ASP A 228 1.52 -3.07 -0.60
CA ASP A 228 2.15 -3.88 -1.64
C ASP A 228 1.19 -4.30 -2.76
N VAL A 229 -0.01 -4.76 -2.40
CA VAL A 229 -1.05 -5.14 -3.36
C VAL A 229 -1.56 -3.93 -4.13
N PRO A 230 -1.97 -2.81 -3.48
CA PRO A 230 -2.40 -1.62 -4.21
C PRO A 230 -1.30 -1.03 -5.10
N ALA A 231 -0.04 -1.12 -4.69
CA ALA A 231 1.10 -0.72 -5.51
C ALA A 231 1.13 -1.44 -6.86
N GLY A 232 1.05 -2.78 -6.82
CA GLY A 232 1.02 -3.59 -8.04
C GLY A 232 -0.23 -3.34 -8.88
N LEU A 233 -1.40 -3.27 -8.26
CA LEU A 233 -2.67 -3.07 -8.96
C LEU A 233 -2.76 -1.69 -9.63
N VAL A 234 -2.29 -0.62 -8.97
CA VAL A 234 -2.30 0.73 -9.58
C VAL A 234 -1.24 0.83 -10.69
N PHE A 235 -0.06 0.22 -10.51
CA PHE A 235 0.93 0.10 -11.56
C PHE A 235 0.35 -0.55 -12.83
N GLY A 236 -0.21 -1.74 -12.70
CA GLY A 236 -0.85 -2.43 -13.81
C GLY A 236 -2.09 -1.71 -14.33
N GLY A 237 -2.90 -1.15 -13.42
CA GLY A 237 -4.09 -0.37 -13.70
C GLY A 237 -3.82 0.90 -14.50
N ALA A 238 -2.69 1.56 -14.31
CA ALA A 238 -2.28 2.73 -15.10
C ALA A 238 -2.10 2.37 -16.59
N VAL A 239 -1.40 1.27 -16.87
CA VAL A 239 -1.22 0.79 -18.25
C VAL A 239 -2.54 0.28 -18.84
N ALA A 240 -3.37 -0.42 -18.04
CA ALA A 240 -4.69 -0.86 -18.45
C ALA A 240 -5.61 0.32 -18.79
N ALA A 241 -5.65 1.34 -17.95
CA ALA A 241 -6.38 2.58 -18.21
C ALA A 241 -5.90 3.26 -19.49
N TRP A 242 -4.59 3.36 -19.70
CA TRP A 242 -4.03 3.88 -20.95
C TRP A 242 -4.51 3.10 -22.18
N LEU A 243 -4.48 1.78 -22.12
CA LEU A 243 -4.94 0.94 -23.21
C LEU A 243 -6.42 1.17 -23.51
N ALA A 244 -7.28 1.29 -22.50
CA ALA A 244 -8.70 1.59 -22.63
C ALA A 244 -8.95 3.01 -23.20
N LEU A 245 -8.23 4.03 -22.71
CA LEU A 245 -8.30 5.42 -23.20
C LEU A 245 -7.95 5.49 -24.70
N ARG A 246 -6.95 4.77 -25.11
CA ARG A 246 -6.53 4.72 -26.53
C ARG A 246 -7.59 4.10 -27.44
N GLN A 247 -8.28 3.07 -26.97
CA GLN A 247 -9.33 2.39 -27.75
C GLN A 247 -10.55 3.28 -28.00
N GLU A 248 -10.95 4.06 -27.01
CA GLU A 248 -12.12 4.94 -27.10
C GLU A 248 -11.78 6.35 -27.63
N SER A 249 -10.54 6.59 -28.09
CA SER A 249 -10.05 7.93 -28.46
C SER A 249 -10.34 8.98 -27.39
N ALA A 250 -10.27 8.56 -26.14
CA ALA A 250 -10.59 9.35 -24.96
C ALA A 250 -9.45 10.31 -24.59
N PRO A 251 -9.68 11.26 -23.67
CA PRO A 251 -8.68 12.23 -23.29
C PRO A 251 -7.49 11.58 -22.55
N LYS A 252 -6.32 11.67 -23.15
CA LYS A 252 -5.09 11.02 -22.67
C LYS A 252 -4.62 11.50 -21.29
N TRP A 253 -4.96 12.73 -20.92
CA TRP A 253 -4.59 13.30 -19.62
C TRP A 253 -5.11 12.47 -18.43
N ALA A 254 -6.17 11.69 -18.61
CA ALA A 254 -6.79 10.90 -17.55
C ALA A 254 -5.86 9.83 -16.96
N VAL A 255 -4.77 9.46 -17.64
CA VAL A 255 -3.74 8.56 -17.09
C VAL A 255 -2.77 9.26 -16.15
N LEU A 256 -2.56 10.57 -16.29
CA LEU A 256 -1.54 11.31 -15.51
C LEU A 256 -1.77 11.26 -14.00
N PRO A 257 -3.00 11.49 -13.47
CA PRO A 257 -3.25 11.34 -12.04
C PRO A 257 -2.98 9.90 -11.54
N ILE A 258 -3.23 8.89 -12.37
CA ILE A 258 -3.00 7.49 -12.00
C ILE A 258 -1.49 7.22 -11.86
N LEU A 259 -0.67 7.77 -12.77
CA LEU A 259 0.79 7.70 -12.68
C LEU A 259 1.32 8.42 -11.43
N ALA A 260 0.75 9.58 -11.09
CA ALA A 260 1.07 10.29 -9.86
C ALA A 260 0.69 9.48 -8.61
N LEU A 261 -0.51 8.90 -8.58
CA LEU A 261 -0.94 8.03 -7.48
C LEU A 261 0.01 6.84 -7.32
N SER A 262 0.39 6.19 -8.41
CA SER A 262 1.32 5.05 -8.37
C SER A 262 2.63 5.38 -7.65
N ALA A 263 3.13 6.61 -7.74
CA ALA A 263 4.33 7.05 -7.02
C ALA A 263 4.07 7.48 -5.57
N ASN A 264 2.81 7.62 -5.17
CA ASN A 264 2.40 8.15 -3.86
C ASN A 264 1.87 7.10 -2.89
N LEU A 265 1.89 5.82 -3.26
CA LEU A 265 1.34 4.75 -2.43
C LEU A 265 2.34 4.24 -1.38
N LYS A 266 3.61 4.09 -1.76
CA LYS A 266 4.70 3.58 -0.93
C LYS A 266 6.04 4.09 -1.50
N ALA A 267 7.07 4.17 -0.70
CA ALA A 267 8.37 4.72 -1.14
C ALA A 267 8.96 4.00 -2.38
N ASN A 268 8.89 2.67 -2.41
CA ASN A 268 9.42 1.86 -3.52
C ASN A 268 8.56 1.88 -4.80
N THR A 269 7.32 2.38 -4.73
CA THR A 269 6.39 2.40 -5.87
C THR A 269 6.74 3.47 -6.92
N PHE A 270 7.60 4.41 -6.59
CA PHE A 270 8.10 5.39 -7.55
C PHE A 270 8.72 4.74 -8.79
N VAL A 271 9.48 3.65 -8.61
CA VAL A 271 10.07 2.91 -9.74
C VAL A 271 8.97 2.25 -10.60
N LEU A 272 7.95 1.68 -9.98
CA LEU A 272 6.80 1.12 -10.70
C LEU A 272 6.07 2.20 -11.51
N ALA A 273 5.91 3.39 -10.95
CA ALA A 273 5.29 4.53 -11.63
C ALA A 273 6.12 4.99 -12.84
N LEU A 274 7.44 4.99 -12.73
CA LEU A 274 8.33 5.31 -13.87
C LEU A 274 8.25 4.23 -14.95
N VAL A 275 8.16 2.96 -14.60
CA VAL A 275 7.95 1.86 -15.55
C VAL A 275 6.60 2.05 -16.29
N ALA A 276 5.52 2.32 -15.56
CA ALA A 276 4.21 2.60 -16.18
C ALA A 276 4.28 3.79 -17.11
N ALA A 277 4.89 4.90 -16.69
CA ALA A 277 5.09 6.10 -17.51
C ALA A 277 5.89 5.79 -18.77
N GLY A 278 6.94 4.99 -18.67
CA GLY A 278 7.75 4.53 -19.80
C GLY A 278 6.96 3.71 -20.80
N LEU A 279 6.17 2.72 -20.31
CA LEU A 279 5.31 1.90 -21.17
C LEU A 279 4.27 2.75 -21.90
N VAL A 280 3.62 3.68 -21.20
CA VAL A 280 2.64 4.62 -21.78
C VAL A 280 3.30 5.54 -22.82
N ALA A 281 4.46 6.11 -22.49
CA ALA A 281 5.19 7.01 -23.39
C ALA A 281 5.67 6.30 -24.66
N VAL A 282 6.25 5.10 -24.53
CA VAL A 282 6.72 4.31 -25.68
C VAL A 282 5.55 3.90 -26.56
N ASP A 283 4.42 3.48 -25.98
CA ASP A 283 3.21 3.16 -26.75
C ASP A 283 2.68 4.38 -27.52
N GLU A 284 2.67 5.56 -26.91
CA GLU A 284 2.29 6.80 -27.60
C GLU A 284 3.26 7.13 -28.74
N TRP A 285 4.58 6.99 -28.50
CA TRP A 285 5.58 7.29 -29.51
C TRP A 285 5.51 6.39 -30.74
N LEU A 286 5.40 5.08 -30.53
CA LEU A 286 5.47 4.09 -31.59
C LEU A 286 4.13 3.89 -32.30
N PHE A 287 3.01 4.04 -31.61
CA PHE A 287 1.70 3.63 -32.11
C PHE A 287 0.66 4.75 -32.14
N ALA A 288 1.02 6.03 -31.93
CA ALA A 288 0.08 7.13 -32.09
C ALA A 288 -0.30 7.32 -33.56
N ASP A 289 -1.58 7.60 -33.79
CA ASP A 289 -2.06 8.00 -35.13
C ASP A 289 -1.73 9.48 -35.36
N SER A 290 -0.82 9.77 -36.28
CA SER A 290 -0.48 11.12 -36.68
C SER A 290 -0.24 11.17 -38.16
N GLY A 291 -0.88 12.13 -38.83
CA GLY A 291 -0.78 12.29 -40.28
C GLY A 291 0.63 12.67 -40.78
N SER A 292 1.41 13.41 -39.96
CA SER A 292 2.80 13.75 -40.23
C SER A 292 3.65 13.47 -39.01
N PHE A 293 4.86 12.93 -39.19
CA PHE A 293 5.81 12.69 -38.10
C PHE A 293 6.18 13.99 -37.41
N LYS A 294 6.41 15.07 -38.14
CA LYS A 294 6.83 16.38 -37.60
C LYS A 294 5.71 17.03 -36.75
N ASP A 295 4.49 17.02 -37.23
CA ASP A 295 3.35 17.64 -36.53
C ASP A 295 2.98 16.85 -35.27
N GLY A 296 3.25 15.55 -35.22
CA GLY A 296 3.05 14.71 -34.04
C GLY A 296 4.19 14.78 -33.01
N LEU A 297 5.39 15.21 -33.39
CA LEU A 297 6.59 15.13 -32.57
C LEU A 297 6.44 15.93 -31.26
N VAL A 298 6.09 17.22 -31.36
CA VAL A 298 5.94 18.10 -30.19
C VAL A 298 4.86 17.55 -29.24
N ARG A 299 3.73 17.12 -29.77
CA ARG A 299 2.62 16.59 -28.96
C ARG A 299 3.01 15.29 -28.25
N ARG A 300 3.70 14.37 -28.94
CA ARG A 300 4.15 13.10 -28.37
C ARG A 300 5.22 13.34 -27.31
N THR A 301 6.20 14.21 -27.58
CA THR A 301 7.22 14.59 -26.60
C THR A 301 6.60 15.25 -25.38
N GLY A 302 5.74 16.24 -25.59
CA GLY A 302 5.06 16.94 -24.48
C GLY A 302 4.22 15.98 -23.61
N PHE A 303 3.50 15.03 -24.23
CA PHE A 303 2.74 14.03 -23.48
C PHE A 303 3.68 13.05 -22.73
N SER A 304 4.76 12.59 -23.37
CA SER A 304 5.76 11.72 -22.69
C SER A 304 6.41 12.42 -21.52
N VAL A 305 6.77 13.69 -21.67
CA VAL A 305 7.28 14.52 -20.57
C VAL A 305 6.26 14.59 -19.43
N ALA A 306 4.97 14.82 -19.74
CA ALA A 306 3.92 14.85 -18.75
C ALA A 306 3.74 13.50 -18.01
N CYS A 307 3.88 12.37 -18.72
CA CYS A 307 3.82 11.03 -18.12
C CYS A 307 4.92 10.80 -17.08
N PHE A 308 6.15 11.26 -17.33
CA PHE A 308 7.24 11.17 -16.36
C PHE A 308 7.14 12.28 -15.29
N ALA A 309 6.72 13.48 -15.67
CA ALA A 309 6.58 14.58 -14.71
C ALA A 309 5.56 14.29 -13.63
N ALA A 310 4.44 13.62 -13.94
CA ALA A 310 3.40 13.34 -12.96
C ALA A 310 3.91 12.57 -11.72
N PRO A 311 4.55 11.40 -11.84
CA PRO A 311 5.12 10.70 -10.71
C PRO A 311 6.34 11.43 -10.10
N MET A 312 7.18 12.07 -10.92
CA MET A 312 8.36 12.78 -10.43
C MET A 312 8.00 13.99 -9.56
N VAL A 313 6.97 14.74 -9.93
CA VAL A 313 6.53 15.92 -9.16
C VAL A 313 6.02 15.50 -7.79
N ILE A 314 5.15 14.49 -7.71
CA ILE A 314 4.61 14.06 -6.42
C ILE A 314 5.70 13.44 -5.53
N TYR A 315 6.59 12.64 -6.12
CA TYR A 315 7.74 12.08 -5.41
C TYR A 315 8.66 13.19 -4.87
N TYR A 316 9.00 14.18 -5.69
CA TYR A 316 9.85 15.31 -5.27
C TYR A 316 9.20 16.12 -4.14
N LEU A 317 7.91 16.45 -4.29
CA LEU A 317 7.19 17.24 -3.29
C LEU A 317 7.14 16.52 -1.94
N TRP A 318 6.88 15.21 -1.94
CA TRP A 318 6.82 14.44 -0.71
C TRP A 318 8.22 14.09 -0.19
N ASN A 319 8.95 13.24 -0.90
CA ASN A 319 10.16 12.62 -0.37
C ASN A 319 11.35 13.61 -0.26
N VAL A 320 11.42 14.63 -1.11
CA VAL A 320 12.55 15.57 -1.10
C VAL A 320 12.22 16.84 -0.32
N ARG A 321 11.08 17.47 -0.61
CA ARG A 321 10.72 18.75 0.01
C ARG A 321 10.11 18.60 1.38
N TYR A 322 9.05 17.78 1.49
CA TYR A 322 8.27 17.70 2.73
C TYR A 322 8.99 16.87 3.80
N VAL A 323 9.43 15.65 3.46
CA VAL A 323 10.20 14.81 4.38
C VAL A 323 11.53 15.47 4.74
N GLY A 324 12.23 16.10 3.77
CA GLY A 324 13.43 16.86 4.06
C GLY A 324 13.19 18.03 5.01
N TRP A 325 12.04 18.71 4.92
CA TRP A 325 11.63 19.74 5.87
C TRP A 325 11.34 19.15 7.27
N LEU A 326 10.64 18.02 7.36
CA LEU A 326 10.37 17.32 8.62
C LEU A 326 11.66 16.93 9.33
N VAL A 327 12.59 16.29 8.62
CA VAL A 327 13.88 15.88 9.16
C VAL A 327 14.64 17.10 9.69
N THR A 328 14.67 18.20 8.93
CA THR A 328 15.37 19.43 9.38
C THR A 328 14.72 20.04 10.62
N ARG A 329 13.38 20.00 10.72
CA ARG A 329 12.64 20.51 11.87
C ARG A 329 12.91 19.69 13.13
N ASN A 330 12.96 18.36 12.98
CA ASN A 330 13.13 17.43 14.09
C ASN A 330 14.61 17.17 14.44
N ALA A 331 15.57 17.57 13.58
CA ALA A 331 17.02 17.40 13.81
C ALA A 331 17.55 18.17 15.02
N GLY A 332 16.73 19.02 15.66
CA GLY A 332 17.06 19.63 16.96
C GLY A 332 16.82 18.72 18.16
N ASP A 333 16.08 17.61 18.00
CA ASP A 333 15.53 16.85 19.12
C ASP A 333 15.83 15.34 19.10
N SER A 334 16.30 14.79 18.00
CA SER A 334 16.62 13.35 17.98
C SER A 334 17.56 13.00 16.82
N GLY A 335 18.50 12.12 17.11
CA GLY A 335 19.49 11.59 16.19
C GLY A 335 18.94 10.77 15.00
N VAL A 336 17.87 11.22 14.39
CA VAL A 336 17.37 10.71 13.10
C VAL A 336 18.17 11.35 11.99
N GLY A 337 19.33 10.81 11.73
CA GLY A 337 20.22 11.40 10.76
C GLY A 337 21.35 10.52 10.27
N GLU A 338 21.14 9.24 10.10
CA GLU A 338 21.98 8.59 9.10
C GLU A 338 21.53 9.07 7.73
N THR A 339 22.37 9.92 7.13
CA THR A 339 22.24 10.37 5.75
C THR A 339 22.27 9.13 4.87
N SER A 340 21.10 8.63 4.49
CA SER A 340 21.00 7.60 3.48
C SER A 340 21.76 8.10 2.25
N ALA A 341 22.70 7.30 1.77
CA ALA A 341 23.51 7.64 0.62
C ALA A 341 22.62 8.08 -0.54
N PRO A 342 22.94 9.16 -1.26
CA PRO A 342 22.12 9.63 -2.37
C PRO A 342 21.83 8.49 -3.35
N LEU A 343 20.58 8.30 -3.74
CA LEU A 343 20.16 7.21 -4.63
C LEU A 343 21.02 7.16 -5.91
N SER A 344 21.44 8.31 -6.43
CA SER A 344 22.33 8.39 -7.59
C SER A 344 23.69 7.76 -7.32
N ALA A 345 24.25 7.95 -6.12
CA ALA A 345 25.53 7.35 -5.75
C ALA A 345 25.39 5.83 -5.55
N VAL A 346 24.28 5.36 -4.96
CA VAL A 346 23.96 3.93 -4.85
C VAL A 346 23.92 3.28 -6.23
N VAL A 347 23.19 3.87 -7.18
CA VAL A 347 23.08 3.34 -8.55
C VAL A 347 24.44 3.35 -9.26
N ILE A 348 25.18 4.44 -9.20
CA ILE A 348 26.49 4.56 -9.88
C ILE A 348 27.48 3.53 -9.33
N ASN A 349 27.61 3.42 -8.01
CA ASN A 349 28.56 2.49 -7.41
C ASN A 349 28.12 1.03 -7.58
N GLY A 350 26.82 0.74 -7.52
CA GLY A 350 26.31 -0.60 -7.86
C GLY A 350 26.64 -0.99 -9.30
N ILE A 351 26.48 -0.10 -10.27
CA ILE A 351 26.88 -0.34 -11.66
C ILE A 351 28.41 -0.56 -11.76
N LYS A 352 29.23 0.23 -11.06
CA LYS A 352 30.70 0.03 -11.03
C LYS A 352 31.05 -1.37 -10.54
N ILE A 353 30.42 -1.82 -9.44
CA ILE A 353 30.65 -3.18 -8.91
C ILE A 353 30.26 -4.25 -9.93
N LEU A 354 29.13 -4.09 -10.64
CA LEU A 354 28.70 -5.01 -11.69
C LEU A 354 29.69 -5.06 -12.86
N LEU A 355 30.32 -3.95 -13.17
CA LEU A 355 31.35 -3.85 -14.22
C LEU A 355 32.76 -4.25 -13.73
N GLY A 356 32.90 -4.69 -12.48
CA GLY A 356 34.20 -5.04 -11.90
C GLY A 356 35.14 -3.85 -11.66
N GLN A 357 34.58 -2.64 -11.59
CA GLN A 357 35.33 -1.43 -11.29
C GLN A 357 35.46 -1.24 -9.77
N PRO A 358 36.60 -0.69 -9.29
CA PRO A 358 36.79 -0.47 -7.87
C PRO A 358 35.82 0.60 -7.33
N VAL A 359 35.36 0.40 -6.12
CA VAL A 359 34.57 1.31 -5.31
C VAL A 359 35.26 1.53 -3.97
N GLU A 360 34.96 2.64 -3.28
CA GLU A 360 35.65 3.06 -2.05
C GLU A 360 34.66 3.28 -0.90
N GLY A 361 35.19 3.26 0.32
CA GLY A 361 34.44 3.56 1.55
C GLY A 361 33.24 2.65 1.75
N PHE A 362 32.13 3.20 2.16
CA PHE A 362 30.86 2.50 2.43
C PHE A 362 30.48 1.47 1.34
N TYR A 363 30.68 1.78 0.06
CA TYR A 363 30.32 0.90 -1.04
C TYR A 363 31.27 -0.30 -1.17
N ALA A 364 32.54 -0.15 -0.81
CA ALA A 364 33.50 -1.26 -0.78
C ALA A 364 33.21 -2.21 0.39
N GLU A 365 32.86 -1.67 1.54
CA GLU A 365 32.50 -2.46 2.72
C GLU A 365 31.24 -3.31 2.48
N ARG A 366 30.29 -2.78 1.72
CA ARG A 366 29.01 -3.46 1.42
C ARG A 366 28.97 -4.18 0.06
N GLU A 367 30.09 -4.26 -0.67
CA GLU A 367 30.13 -4.96 -1.96
C GLU A 367 29.74 -6.44 -1.83
N LEU A 368 30.25 -7.11 -0.78
CA LEU A 368 29.92 -8.52 -0.54
C LEU A 368 28.41 -8.71 -0.29
N GLN A 369 27.81 -7.87 0.54
CA GLN A 369 26.36 -7.87 0.83
C GLN A 369 25.54 -7.70 -0.46
N PHE A 370 25.91 -6.76 -1.33
CA PHE A 370 25.25 -6.54 -2.61
C PHE A 370 25.33 -7.77 -3.53
N ARG A 371 26.53 -8.38 -3.65
CA ARG A 371 26.74 -9.59 -4.47
C ARG A 371 25.96 -10.79 -3.92
N GLN A 372 25.93 -10.94 -2.59
CA GLN A 372 25.18 -12.00 -1.93
C GLN A 372 23.67 -11.82 -2.16
N ALA A 373 23.13 -10.62 -1.94
CA ALA A 373 21.72 -10.35 -2.21
C ALA A 373 21.31 -10.66 -3.65
N MET A 374 22.14 -10.31 -4.64
CA MET A 374 21.89 -10.67 -6.04
C MET A 374 21.90 -12.18 -6.27
N ALA A 375 22.82 -12.91 -5.65
CA ALA A 375 22.90 -14.37 -5.76
C ALA A 375 21.66 -15.04 -5.15
N ASP A 376 21.26 -14.61 -3.97
CA ASP A 376 20.09 -15.13 -3.27
C ASP A 376 18.78 -14.81 -4.00
N MET A 377 18.61 -13.60 -4.53
CA MET A 377 17.48 -13.23 -5.39
C MET A 377 17.43 -14.09 -6.65
N SER A 378 18.59 -14.35 -7.29
CA SER A 378 18.67 -15.24 -8.45
C SER A 378 18.32 -16.67 -8.07
N HIS A 379 18.79 -17.16 -6.93
CA HIS A 379 18.45 -18.48 -6.42
C HIS A 379 16.94 -18.61 -6.20
N GLN A 380 16.31 -17.65 -5.55
CA GLN A 380 14.84 -17.59 -5.35
C GLN A 380 14.06 -17.59 -6.67
N PHE A 381 14.59 -16.96 -7.70
CA PHE A 381 13.94 -16.95 -9.02
C PHE A 381 13.91 -18.35 -9.65
N TRP A 382 14.97 -19.13 -9.51
CA TRP A 382 15.12 -20.43 -10.19
C TRP A 382 14.65 -21.62 -9.35
N THR A 383 14.70 -21.54 -8.04
CA THR A 383 14.44 -22.67 -7.13
C THR A 383 13.29 -22.36 -6.17
N SER A 384 12.68 -23.41 -5.61
CA SER A 384 11.67 -23.30 -4.57
C SER A 384 12.22 -23.50 -3.14
N ASP A 385 13.51 -23.82 -3.05
CA ASP A 385 14.16 -24.25 -1.80
C ASP A 385 14.65 -23.04 -0.98
N GLY A 386 14.13 -21.87 -1.28
CA GLY A 386 14.55 -20.65 -0.64
C GLY A 386 13.95 -20.43 0.74
N LYS A 387 14.57 -19.53 1.49
CA LYS A 387 14.14 -19.03 2.81
C LYS A 387 12.74 -18.41 2.77
N LEU A 388 12.21 -18.11 1.59
CA LEU A 388 10.92 -17.45 1.38
C LEU A 388 9.93 -18.44 0.77
N SER A 389 8.80 -18.65 1.42
CA SER A 389 7.69 -19.39 0.85
C SER A 389 7.01 -18.52 -0.22
N MET A 390 7.50 -18.58 -1.44
CA MET A 390 6.86 -17.91 -2.57
C MET A 390 5.77 -18.80 -3.17
N VAL A 391 4.70 -18.17 -3.59
CA VAL A 391 3.55 -18.81 -4.29
C VAL A 391 3.98 -19.54 -5.57
N GLY A 392 5.19 -19.36 -6.00
CA GLY A 392 5.82 -20.08 -7.10
C GLY A 392 7.21 -19.56 -7.35
N GLN A 393 8.00 -20.38 -8.01
CA GLN A 393 9.29 -19.94 -8.51
C GLN A 393 9.07 -18.74 -9.45
N GLY A 394 9.87 -17.72 -9.34
CA GLY A 394 9.78 -16.52 -10.18
C GLY A 394 9.76 -16.86 -11.67
N ARG A 395 10.55 -17.86 -12.10
CA ARG A 395 10.53 -18.39 -13.49
C ARG A 395 9.15 -18.86 -13.94
N ASN A 396 8.37 -19.49 -13.06
CA ASN A 396 7.03 -19.99 -13.39
C ASN A 396 6.03 -18.83 -13.53
N VAL A 397 6.15 -17.82 -12.66
CA VAL A 397 5.37 -16.60 -12.74
C VAL A 397 5.65 -15.86 -14.06
N VAL A 398 6.92 -15.67 -14.39
CA VAL A 398 7.32 -15.04 -15.66
C VAL A 398 6.85 -15.85 -16.87
N ALA A 399 6.97 -17.19 -16.84
CA ALA A 399 6.46 -18.05 -17.89
C ALA A 399 4.93 -17.91 -18.06
N LEU A 400 4.16 -17.87 -16.98
CA LEU A 400 2.72 -17.68 -17.03
C LEU A 400 2.35 -16.33 -17.68
N ILE A 401 2.99 -15.23 -17.25
CA ILE A 401 2.78 -13.90 -17.82
C ILE A 401 3.16 -13.89 -19.31
N ALA A 402 4.29 -14.49 -19.67
CA ALA A 402 4.71 -14.60 -21.07
C ALA A 402 3.70 -15.37 -21.93
N VAL A 403 3.14 -16.47 -21.42
CA VAL A 403 2.06 -17.22 -22.10
C VAL A 403 0.85 -16.30 -22.35
N ILE A 404 0.43 -15.50 -21.39
CA ILE A 404 -0.70 -14.56 -21.57
C ILE A 404 -0.39 -13.54 -22.68
N PHE A 405 0.82 -12.96 -22.71
CA PHE A 405 1.24 -12.05 -23.77
C PHE A 405 1.28 -12.75 -25.14
N ILE A 406 1.81 -13.97 -25.22
CA ILE A 406 1.82 -14.76 -26.46
C ILE A 406 0.40 -15.01 -26.95
N VAL A 407 -0.51 -15.43 -26.06
CA VAL A 407 -1.94 -15.62 -26.41
C VAL A 407 -2.56 -14.32 -26.90
N ALA A 408 -2.27 -13.19 -26.23
CA ALA A 408 -2.75 -11.87 -26.65
C ALA A 408 -2.23 -11.48 -28.06
N VAL A 409 -0.95 -11.71 -28.35
CA VAL A 409 -0.36 -11.47 -29.68
C VAL A 409 -1.00 -12.36 -30.74
N LEU A 410 -1.24 -13.64 -30.41
CA LEU A 410 -1.88 -14.57 -31.35
C LEU A 410 -3.36 -14.22 -31.60
N ALA A 411 -4.06 -13.77 -30.56
CA ALA A 411 -5.46 -13.35 -30.66
C ALA A 411 -5.65 -12.03 -31.42
N ALA A 412 -4.66 -11.13 -31.36
CA ALA A 412 -4.71 -9.85 -32.04
C ALA A 412 -4.85 -10.01 -33.56
N VAL A 413 -5.78 -9.26 -34.19
CA VAL A 413 -6.11 -9.39 -35.60
C VAL A 413 -5.12 -8.62 -36.48
N THR A 414 -4.77 -7.39 -36.10
CA THR A 414 -3.93 -6.52 -36.95
C THR A 414 -2.45 -6.65 -36.62
N LYS A 415 -1.57 -6.51 -37.63
CA LYS A 415 -0.11 -6.53 -37.41
C LYS A 415 0.33 -5.43 -36.45
N ARG A 416 -0.32 -4.25 -36.49
CA ARG A 416 -0.02 -3.11 -35.62
C ARG A 416 -0.34 -3.45 -34.15
N LEU A 417 -1.50 -4.07 -33.89
CA LEU A 417 -1.86 -4.47 -32.51
C LEU A 417 -0.95 -5.57 -31.99
N LYS A 418 -0.57 -6.55 -32.85
CA LYS A 418 0.43 -7.57 -32.50
C LYS A 418 1.75 -6.95 -32.08
N ALA A 419 2.27 -6.02 -32.88
CA ALA A 419 3.51 -5.32 -32.57
C ALA A 419 3.40 -4.50 -31.27
N ARG A 420 2.27 -3.83 -31.07
CA ARG A 420 2.00 -3.06 -29.85
C ARG A 420 2.05 -3.93 -28.60
N ILE A 421 1.33 -5.04 -28.59
CA ILE A 421 1.29 -5.98 -27.46
C ILE A 421 2.68 -6.60 -27.23
N ALA A 422 3.38 -6.98 -28.31
CA ALA A 422 4.73 -7.53 -28.22
C ALA A 422 5.73 -6.51 -27.60
N VAL A 423 5.67 -5.24 -28.02
CA VAL A 423 6.52 -4.19 -27.47
C VAL A 423 6.24 -3.98 -25.97
N ILE A 424 4.97 -3.89 -25.57
CA ILE A 424 4.60 -3.75 -24.16
C ILE A 424 5.11 -4.97 -23.36
N GLY A 425 4.91 -6.19 -23.87
CA GLY A 425 5.35 -7.41 -23.21
C GLY A 425 6.87 -7.49 -23.04
N VAL A 426 7.62 -7.23 -24.11
CA VAL A 426 9.10 -7.24 -24.06
C VAL A 426 9.62 -6.14 -23.14
N LEU A 427 9.09 -4.93 -23.27
CA LEU A 427 9.56 -3.79 -22.50
C LEU A 427 9.26 -3.94 -21.00
N SER A 428 8.07 -4.46 -20.64
CA SER A 428 7.77 -4.78 -19.24
C SER A 428 8.68 -5.89 -18.69
N GLY A 429 9.09 -6.85 -19.54
CA GLY A 429 10.10 -7.85 -19.15
C GLY A 429 11.49 -7.25 -18.93
N VAL A 430 11.92 -6.32 -19.77
CA VAL A 430 13.20 -5.60 -19.56
C VAL A 430 13.14 -4.75 -18.29
N CYS A 431 12.03 -4.06 -18.06
CA CYS A 431 11.83 -3.27 -16.84
C CYS A 431 11.80 -4.15 -15.57
N PHE A 432 11.34 -5.40 -15.67
CA PHE A 432 11.42 -6.37 -14.57
C PHE A 432 12.87 -6.61 -14.14
N LEU A 433 13.79 -6.75 -15.09
CA LEU A 433 15.21 -6.90 -14.76
C LEU A 433 15.76 -5.64 -14.07
N GLY A 434 15.37 -4.46 -14.55
CA GLY A 434 15.72 -3.19 -13.90
C GLY A 434 15.17 -3.06 -12.48
N TYR A 435 13.93 -3.51 -12.26
CA TYR A 435 13.32 -3.51 -10.93
C TYR A 435 14.04 -4.46 -9.96
N ASN A 436 14.41 -5.67 -10.41
CA ASN A 436 15.22 -6.58 -9.60
C ASN A 436 16.61 -5.99 -9.28
N LEU A 437 17.24 -5.31 -10.22
CA LEU A 437 18.50 -4.62 -9.95
C LEU A 437 18.31 -3.53 -8.88
N MET A 438 17.23 -2.77 -8.94
CA MET A 438 16.92 -1.76 -7.93
C MET A 438 16.70 -2.40 -6.54
N LEU A 439 16.00 -3.52 -6.45
CA LEU A 439 15.86 -4.26 -5.19
C LEU A 439 17.22 -4.75 -4.68
N ALA A 440 18.06 -5.30 -5.55
CA ALA A 440 19.40 -5.74 -5.17
C ALA A 440 20.26 -4.58 -4.63
N LEU A 441 20.17 -3.40 -5.25
CA LEU A 441 20.83 -2.19 -4.77
C LEU A 441 20.29 -1.77 -3.38
N SER A 442 18.99 -1.91 -3.15
CA SER A 442 18.40 -1.63 -1.85
C SER A 442 18.91 -2.58 -0.78
N TYR A 443 18.90 -3.90 -1.02
CA TYR A 443 19.46 -4.87 -0.08
C TYR A 443 20.97 -4.71 0.11
N GLY A 444 21.69 -4.31 -0.93
CA GLY A 444 23.13 -4.10 -0.85
C GLY A 444 23.52 -2.88 -0.03
N PHE A 445 22.78 -1.77 -0.15
CA PHE A 445 23.28 -0.46 0.33
C PHE A 445 22.31 0.31 1.23
N ILE A 446 21.03 -0.11 1.35
CA ILE A 446 20.03 0.60 2.16
C ILE A 446 19.62 -0.25 3.36
N PHE A 447 19.34 -1.53 3.14
CA PHE A 447 18.94 -2.45 4.21
C PHE A 447 20.11 -2.81 5.12
N GLU A 448 19.80 -3.13 6.37
CA GLU A 448 20.78 -3.62 7.31
C GLU A 448 21.28 -5.02 6.93
N GLY A 449 22.46 -5.42 7.45
CA GLY A 449 23.11 -6.67 7.08
C GLY A 449 22.22 -7.90 7.29
N PHE A 450 21.56 -7.99 8.45
CA PHE A 450 20.67 -9.14 8.77
C PHE A 450 19.44 -9.18 7.84
N GLN A 451 18.89 -8.03 7.46
CA GLN A 451 17.77 -7.95 6.52
C GLN A 451 18.18 -8.40 5.12
N ALA A 452 19.38 -8.02 4.70
CA ALA A 452 19.92 -8.43 3.41
C ALA A 452 20.24 -9.94 3.37
N GLU A 453 20.81 -10.51 4.44
CA GLU A 453 21.13 -11.94 4.56
C GLU A 453 19.86 -12.81 4.51
N GLN A 454 18.76 -12.32 5.05
CA GLN A 454 17.48 -13.03 5.06
C GLN A 454 16.59 -12.70 3.84
N LEU A 455 16.99 -11.76 2.99
CA LEU A 455 16.13 -11.15 1.98
C LEU A 455 14.77 -10.73 2.58
N ALA A 456 14.82 -10.03 3.73
CA ALA A 456 13.63 -9.66 4.47
C ALA A 456 12.61 -8.96 3.55
N ASP A 457 11.37 -9.44 3.55
CA ASP A 457 10.25 -8.92 2.74
C ASP A 457 10.44 -8.91 1.20
N TYR A 458 11.46 -9.58 0.67
CA TYR A 458 11.69 -9.61 -0.78
C TYR A 458 10.47 -10.11 -1.55
N ASN A 459 9.76 -11.10 -1.03
CA ASN A 459 8.51 -11.60 -1.61
C ASN A 459 7.47 -10.47 -1.76
N ARG A 460 7.26 -9.64 -0.75
CA ARG A 460 6.31 -8.51 -0.78
C ARG A 460 6.70 -7.51 -1.86
N TYR A 461 7.97 -7.16 -1.96
CA TYR A 461 8.46 -6.18 -2.94
C TYR A 461 8.35 -6.70 -4.37
N ILE A 462 8.76 -7.92 -4.64
CA ILE A 462 8.71 -8.49 -5.98
C ILE A 462 7.27 -8.77 -6.45
N TYR A 463 6.35 -9.08 -5.53
CA TYR A 463 4.94 -9.29 -5.86
C TYR A 463 4.27 -8.03 -6.39
N SER A 464 4.63 -6.86 -5.90
CA SER A 464 4.12 -5.60 -6.44
C SER A 464 4.37 -5.50 -7.95
N TYR A 465 5.54 -5.97 -8.43
CA TYR A 465 5.82 -6.04 -9.87
C TYR A 465 5.01 -7.13 -10.56
N TYR A 466 4.99 -8.35 -10.02
CA TYR A 466 4.27 -9.47 -10.61
C TYR A 466 2.78 -9.21 -10.75
N ILE A 467 2.13 -8.66 -9.73
CA ILE A 467 0.71 -8.28 -9.74
C ILE A 467 0.45 -7.30 -10.90
N GLY A 468 1.20 -6.22 -10.97
CA GLY A 468 1.02 -5.21 -12.02
C GLY A 468 1.33 -5.74 -13.41
N TRP A 469 2.37 -6.55 -13.55
CA TRP A 469 2.74 -7.14 -14.85
C TRP A 469 1.69 -8.13 -15.34
N PHE A 470 1.11 -8.91 -14.43
CA PHE A 470 0.00 -9.80 -14.75
C PHE A 470 -1.24 -9.01 -15.19
N VAL A 471 -1.56 -7.93 -14.51
CA VAL A 471 -2.67 -7.01 -14.86
C VAL A 471 -2.43 -6.39 -16.25
N ILE A 472 -1.20 -5.98 -16.56
CA ILE A 472 -0.82 -5.47 -17.89
C ILE A 472 -1.05 -6.55 -18.98
N ALA A 473 -0.62 -7.79 -18.72
CA ALA A 473 -0.82 -8.89 -19.65
C ALA A 473 -2.30 -9.18 -19.90
N LEU A 474 -3.13 -9.17 -18.84
CA LEU A 474 -4.59 -9.31 -18.97
C LEU A 474 -5.23 -8.14 -19.73
N ALA A 475 -4.77 -6.91 -19.50
CA ALA A 475 -5.25 -5.75 -20.26
C ALA A 475 -4.89 -5.85 -21.75
N CYS A 476 -3.68 -6.29 -22.07
CA CYS A 476 -3.28 -6.58 -23.46
C CYS A 476 -4.14 -7.67 -24.09
N LEU A 477 -4.44 -8.72 -23.36
CA LEU A 477 -5.33 -9.79 -23.80
C LEU A 477 -6.75 -9.27 -24.05
N SER A 478 -7.28 -8.41 -23.17
CA SER A 478 -8.60 -7.77 -23.32
C SER A 478 -8.67 -6.93 -24.59
N VAL A 479 -7.63 -6.13 -24.85
CA VAL A 479 -7.54 -5.32 -26.08
C VAL A 479 -7.45 -6.18 -27.34
N ALA A 480 -6.74 -7.31 -27.27
CA ALA A 480 -6.60 -8.22 -28.42
C ALA A 480 -7.93 -8.79 -28.92
N LEU A 481 -8.94 -8.80 -28.07
CA LEU A 481 -10.28 -9.35 -28.37
C LEU A 481 -11.25 -8.31 -28.92
N LEU A 482 -10.86 -7.04 -28.98
CA LEU A 482 -11.70 -6.00 -29.55
C LEU A 482 -11.88 -6.18 -31.06
N PRO A 483 -13.08 -5.94 -31.59
CA PRO A 483 -13.29 -5.85 -33.03
C PRO A 483 -12.43 -4.72 -33.60
N GLN A 484 -11.59 -5.02 -34.59
CA GLN A 484 -10.80 -4.02 -35.29
C GLN A 484 -11.62 -3.45 -36.44
N ILE A 485 -11.79 -2.14 -36.44
CA ILE A 485 -12.44 -1.39 -37.53
C ILE A 485 -11.34 -0.65 -38.29
N GLU A 486 -11.09 -1.00 -39.53
CA GLU A 486 -10.25 -0.21 -40.41
C GLU A 486 -11.13 0.74 -41.21
N VAL A 487 -10.79 2.03 -41.19
CA VAL A 487 -11.44 3.04 -41.98
C VAL A 487 -10.64 3.18 -43.29
N HIS A 488 -11.24 2.76 -44.38
CA HIS A 488 -10.67 2.96 -45.72
C HIS A 488 -11.26 4.21 -46.35
N ALA A 489 -10.41 5.06 -46.88
CA ALA A 489 -10.85 6.17 -47.72
C ALA A 489 -11.25 5.61 -49.09
N THR A 490 -12.53 5.69 -49.42
CA THR A 490 -13.06 5.39 -50.75
C THR A 490 -13.39 6.68 -51.52
N ALA A 491 -13.60 6.59 -52.82
CA ALA A 491 -13.96 7.73 -53.65
C ALA A 491 -15.26 8.42 -53.18
N ASP A 492 -16.12 7.69 -52.49
CA ASP A 492 -17.41 8.16 -51.95
C ASP A 492 -17.33 8.64 -50.47
N GLY A 493 -16.13 8.68 -49.89
CA GLY A 493 -15.90 9.09 -48.50
C GLY A 493 -15.33 7.98 -47.60
N PRO A 494 -15.05 8.26 -46.34
CA PRO A 494 -14.50 7.27 -45.43
C PRO A 494 -15.53 6.18 -45.12
N THR A 495 -15.23 4.95 -45.51
CA THR A 495 -16.06 3.78 -45.23
C THR A 495 -15.40 2.93 -44.14
N ALA A 496 -16.12 2.64 -43.06
CA ALA A 496 -15.68 1.73 -42.04
C ALA A 496 -15.86 0.29 -42.53
N ILE A 497 -14.76 -0.41 -42.76
CA ILE A 497 -14.77 -1.83 -43.10
C ILE A 497 -14.38 -2.64 -41.88
N TYR A 498 -15.26 -3.55 -41.48
CA TYR A 498 -14.94 -4.53 -40.46
C TYR A 498 -13.95 -5.54 -41.07
N THR A 499 -12.68 -5.42 -40.69
CA THR A 499 -11.61 -6.29 -41.22
C THR A 499 -11.64 -7.71 -40.64
N SER A 500 -12.51 -7.98 -39.67
CA SER A 500 -12.65 -9.31 -39.10
C SER A 500 -13.77 -10.12 -39.74
N THR A 501 -13.47 -10.84 -40.78
CA THR A 501 -14.27 -11.99 -41.26
C THR A 501 -14.10 -13.21 -40.34
N ARG A 502 -13.12 -13.21 -39.41
CA ARG A 502 -12.99 -14.26 -38.41
C ARG A 502 -14.07 -14.07 -37.34
N ARG A 503 -14.88 -15.10 -37.12
CA ARG A 503 -15.72 -15.22 -35.93
C ARG A 503 -14.81 -15.02 -34.74
N GLN A 504 -15.06 -14.00 -33.95
CA GLN A 504 -14.26 -13.72 -32.77
C GLN A 504 -14.35 -14.90 -31.81
N PRO A 505 -13.23 -15.42 -31.30
CA PRO A 505 -13.21 -16.65 -30.50
C PRO A 505 -13.60 -16.40 -29.03
N TYR A 506 -14.66 -15.60 -28.81
CA TYR A 506 -15.12 -15.30 -27.42
C TYR A 506 -15.36 -16.53 -26.56
N PRO A 507 -15.95 -17.65 -27.06
CA PRO A 507 -16.10 -18.85 -26.25
C PRO A 507 -14.74 -19.46 -25.87
N ALA A 508 -13.80 -19.54 -26.82
CA ALA A 508 -12.45 -20.05 -26.56
C ALA A 508 -11.67 -19.15 -25.59
N PHE A 509 -11.86 -17.82 -25.72
CA PHE A 509 -11.29 -16.88 -24.75
C PHE A 509 -11.89 -17.05 -23.36
N ALA A 510 -13.21 -17.09 -23.25
CA ALA A 510 -13.87 -17.29 -21.96
C ALA A 510 -13.43 -18.62 -21.32
N LEU A 511 -13.28 -19.66 -22.12
CA LEU A 511 -12.74 -20.95 -21.68
C LEU A 511 -11.28 -20.81 -21.20
N PHE A 512 -10.41 -20.14 -21.97
CA PHE A 512 -9.02 -19.92 -21.58
C PHE A 512 -8.91 -19.15 -20.24
N VAL A 513 -9.67 -18.07 -20.10
CA VAL A 513 -9.69 -17.27 -18.86
C VAL A 513 -10.27 -18.07 -17.70
N LEU A 514 -11.31 -18.87 -17.95
CA LEU A 514 -11.86 -19.78 -16.92
C LEU A 514 -10.85 -20.85 -16.51
N VAL A 515 -10.15 -21.47 -17.45
CA VAL A 515 -9.06 -22.43 -17.17
C VAL A 515 -7.94 -21.77 -16.39
N LEU A 516 -7.59 -20.52 -16.73
CA LEU A 516 -6.63 -19.73 -16.00
C LEU A 516 -7.07 -19.50 -14.53
N ALA A 517 -8.33 -19.05 -14.34
CA ALA A 517 -8.89 -18.83 -13.00
C ALA A 517 -8.91 -20.12 -12.16
N VAL A 518 -9.39 -21.21 -12.75
CA VAL A 518 -9.45 -22.52 -12.11
C VAL A 518 -8.02 -23.00 -11.79
N GLY A 519 -7.08 -22.87 -12.73
CA GLY A 519 -5.68 -23.23 -12.50
C GLY A 519 -5.01 -22.45 -11.38
N MET A 520 -5.31 -21.15 -11.27
CA MET A 520 -4.85 -20.31 -10.17
C MET A 520 -5.42 -20.78 -8.83
N LEU A 521 -6.72 -21.06 -8.77
CA LEU A 521 -7.39 -21.53 -7.54
C LEU A 521 -6.88 -22.91 -7.10
N PHE A 522 -6.81 -23.88 -8.02
CA PHE A 522 -6.43 -25.24 -7.66
C PHE A 522 -4.96 -25.42 -7.29
N ARG A 523 -4.07 -24.73 -7.99
CA ARG A 523 -2.65 -24.79 -7.65
C ARG A 523 -2.34 -24.20 -6.28
N GLN A 524 -3.14 -23.24 -5.85
CA GLN A 524 -2.97 -22.48 -4.61
C GLN A 524 -4.01 -22.87 -3.55
N ASN A 525 -4.61 -24.07 -3.65
CA ASN A 525 -5.65 -24.48 -2.72
C ASN A 525 -5.21 -24.44 -1.26
N GLN A 526 -3.95 -24.71 -0.97
CA GLN A 526 -3.40 -24.62 0.38
C GLN A 526 -3.22 -23.18 0.86
N LEU A 527 -3.13 -22.21 -0.05
CA LEU A 527 -2.95 -20.78 0.26
C LEU A 527 -4.22 -19.97 0.06
N ILE A 528 -4.97 -20.24 -1.01
CA ILE A 528 -6.18 -19.48 -1.33
C ILE A 528 -7.37 -19.93 -0.48
N LEU A 529 -7.57 -21.24 -0.29
CA LEU A 529 -8.71 -21.74 0.51
C LEU A 529 -8.68 -21.27 1.97
N PRO A 530 -7.56 -21.29 2.70
CA PRO A 530 -7.49 -20.68 4.01
C PRO A 530 -7.83 -19.18 4.00
N GLN A 531 -7.32 -18.42 3.03
CA GLN A 531 -7.65 -17.00 2.89
C GLN A 531 -9.13 -16.78 2.57
N LEU A 532 -9.76 -17.64 1.78
CA LEU A 532 -11.20 -17.58 1.54
C LEU A 532 -12.03 -17.91 2.79
N SER A 533 -11.54 -18.80 3.66
CA SER A 533 -12.21 -19.10 4.93
C SER A 533 -12.27 -17.89 5.85
N VAL A 534 -11.26 -17.03 5.79
CA VAL A 534 -11.18 -15.80 6.56
C VAL A 534 -12.10 -14.72 6.06
N LEU A 535 -12.38 -14.70 4.76
CA LEU A 535 -13.46 -13.87 4.23
C LEU A 535 -14.84 -14.34 4.76
N GLY A 536 -14.89 -15.49 5.44
CA GLY A 536 -16.07 -15.92 6.21
C GLY A 536 -16.30 -15.06 7.46
N PHE A 537 -17.34 -15.38 8.22
CA PHE A 537 -17.72 -14.64 9.41
C PHE A 537 -17.28 -15.34 10.72
N ALA A 538 -16.29 -16.23 10.66
CA ALA A 538 -15.73 -16.84 11.85
C ALA A 538 -14.98 -15.80 12.68
N ASP A 539 -15.22 -15.80 13.99
CA ASP A 539 -14.67 -14.78 14.90
C ASP A 539 -13.28 -15.13 15.46
N SER A 540 -12.81 -16.34 15.17
CA SER A 540 -11.59 -16.88 15.79
C SER A 540 -10.32 -16.10 15.43
N GLU A 541 -10.30 -15.50 14.24
CA GLU A 541 -9.07 -14.86 13.74
C GLU A 541 -8.67 -13.56 14.47
N PHE A 542 -9.64 -12.88 15.07
CA PHE A 542 -9.40 -11.63 15.78
C PHE A 542 -9.59 -11.74 17.30
N THR A 543 -9.61 -12.97 17.85
CA THR A 543 -9.88 -13.18 19.27
C THR A 543 -8.88 -12.43 20.16
N ASP A 544 -7.59 -12.64 19.92
CA ASP A 544 -6.53 -12.02 20.71
C ASP A 544 -6.50 -10.50 20.49
N ARG A 545 -6.72 -10.06 19.27
CA ARG A 545 -6.79 -8.63 18.94
C ARG A 545 -7.98 -7.93 19.58
N LYS A 546 -9.14 -8.60 19.65
CA LYS A 546 -10.34 -8.12 20.38
C LYS A 546 -10.08 -8.02 21.87
N ALA A 547 -9.38 -9.00 22.45
CA ALA A 547 -9.02 -8.98 23.86
C ALA A 547 -8.07 -7.82 24.18
N ALA A 548 -7.02 -7.64 23.38
CA ALA A 548 -6.08 -6.52 23.53
C ALA A 548 -6.79 -5.15 23.41
N ARG A 549 -7.71 -5.02 22.48
CA ARG A 549 -8.51 -3.78 22.32
C ARG A 549 -9.41 -3.53 23.54
N ALA A 550 -10.09 -4.56 24.04
CA ALA A 550 -10.96 -4.42 25.21
C ALA A 550 -10.17 -3.99 26.45
N GLU A 551 -8.96 -4.52 26.61
CA GLU A 551 -8.04 -4.09 27.65
C GLU A 551 -7.62 -2.63 27.47
N ALA A 552 -7.23 -2.24 26.23
CA ALA A 552 -6.87 -0.88 25.92
C ALA A 552 -8.02 0.12 26.15
N GLU A 553 -9.25 -0.23 25.81
CA GLU A 553 -10.44 0.58 26.08
C GLU A 553 -10.67 0.76 27.59
N LEU A 554 -10.48 -0.29 28.37
CA LEU A 554 -10.56 -0.24 29.83
C LEU A 554 -9.49 0.69 30.39
N VAL A 555 -8.24 0.52 29.98
CA VAL A 555 -7.11 1.36 30.39
C VAL A 555 -7.35 2.81 30.03
N CYS A 556 -7.72 3.11 28.78
CA CYS A 556 -8.01 4.48 28.32
C CYS A 556 -9.16 5.12 29.10
N SER A 557 -10.13 4.36 29.59
CA SER A 557 -11.23 4.89 30.41
C SER A 557 -10.77 5.43 31.78
N CYS A 558 -9.61 5.01 32.24
CA CYS A 558 -9.01 5.44 33.52
C CYS A 558 -8.02 6.61 33.34
N LEU A 559 -7.73 7.02 32.10
CA LEU A 559 -6.73 8.04 31.77
C LEU A 559 -7.38 9.38 31.44
N ALA A 560 -6.67 10.46 31.76
CA ALA A 560 -7.02 11.79 31.31
C ALA A 560 -6.50 12.03 29.86
N PRO A 561 -7.12 12.93 29.10
CA PRO A 561 -6.69 13.18 27.70
C PRO A 561 -5.26 13.71 27.55
N ASP A 562 -4.69 14.28 28.58
CA ASP A 562 -3.33 14.82 28.67
C ASP A 562 -2.34 13.86 29.36
N ASP A 563 -2.79 12.67 29.73
CA ASP A 563 -1.88 11.65 30.25
C ASP A 563 -0.94 11.16 29.14
N ARG A 564 0.31 10.85 29.56
CA ARG A 564 1.33 10.21 28.74
C ARG A 564 1.74 8.91 29.40
N VAL A 565 1.66 7.82 28.69
CA VAL A 565 1.80 6.47 29.24
C VAL A 565 3.18 5.92 28.95
N PHE A 566 3.87 5.44 29.98
CA PHE A 566 5.07 4.62 29.83
C PHE A 566 4.65 3.14 29.80
N TYR A 567 5.00 2.43 28.73
CA TYR A 567 4.63 1.02 28.54
C TYR A 567 5.69 0.09 29.14
N VAL A 568 5.26 -0.87 29.92
CA VAL A 568 6.10 -1.92 30.49
C VAL A 568 5.59 -3.28 30.03
N GLY A 569 6.32 -3.93 29.14
CA GLY A 569 6.03 -5.27 28.61
C GLY A 569 7.30 -6.12 28.64
N GLN A 570 7.50 -6.87 29.72
CA GLN A 570 8.65 -7.76 29.81
C GLN A 570 8.45 -8.95 28.89
N GLY A 571 9.45 -9.19 28.03
CA GLY A 571 9.39 -10.24 27.01
C GLY A 571 8.59 -9.88 25.75
N ASP A 572 8.09 -8.64 25.61
CA ASP A 572 7.42 -8.18 24.40
C ASP A 572 8.41 -8.06 23.23
N ASN A 573 8.03 -8.59 22.07
CA ASN A 573 8.77 -8.46 20.82
C ASN A 573 8.46 -7.15 20.06
N GLY A 574 7.74 -6.24 20.68
CA GLY A 574 7.25 -4.99 20.13
C GLY A 574 5.77 -5.03 19.68
N GLU A 575 5.16 -6.20 19.53
CA GLU A 575 3.75 -6.32 19.12
C GLU A 575 2.79 -5.74 20.13
N GLY A 576 3.00 -6.01 21.42
CA GLY A 576 2.20 -5.47 22.51
C GLY A 576 2.31 -3.96 22.59
N TRP A 577 3.53 -3.44 22.49
CA TRP A 577 3.76 -2.00 22.50
C TRP A 577 3.12 -1.30 21.29
N PHE A 578 3.27 -1.82 20.06
CA PHE A 578 2.62 -1.24 18.88
C PHE A 578 1.09 -1.30 18.97
N SER A 579 0.55 -2.38 19.53
CA SER A 579 -0.88 -2.50 19.82
C SER A 579 -1.34 -1.42 20.80
N ALA A 580 -0.59 -1.18 21.88
CA ALA A 580 -0.89 -0.13 22.84
C ALA A 580 -0.81 1.27 22.21
N VAL A 581 0.25 1.58 21.46
CA VAL A 581 0.39 2.86 20.72
C VAL A 581 -0.80 3.09 19.79
N PHE A 582 -1.19 2.06 19.05
CA PHE A 582 -2.31 2.13 18.13
C PHE A 582 -3.64 2.32 18.87
N ASP A 583 -3.93 1.51 19.88
CA ASP A 583 -5.23 1.51 20.53
C ASP A 583 -5.44 2.72 21.43
N PHE A 584 -4.43 3.18 22.15
CA PHE A 584 -4.52 4.30 23.09
C PHE A 584 -4.65 5.66 22.40
N TYR A 585 -4.14 5.78 21.16
CA TYR A 585 -4.19 7.07 20.48
C TYR A 585 -5.60 7.68 20.48
N PRO A 586 -5.81 8.94 20.89
CA PRO A 586 -4.83 10.04 20.96
C PRO A 586 -4.01 10.16 22.26
N ILE A 587 -4.21 9.30 23.27
CA ILE A 587 -3.32 9.26 24.42
C ILE A 587 -1.97 8.71 23.95
N LEU A 588 -0.89 9.44 24.25
CA LEU A 588 0.43 9.05 23.79
C LEU A 588 1.01 7.96 24.69
N VAL A 589 1.40 6.87 24.08
CA VAL A 589 2.23 5.84 24.70
C VAL A 589 3.67 6.17 24.36
N ASP A 590 4.45 6.50 25.38
CA ASP A 590 5.85 6.81 25.18
C ASP A 590 6.59 5.54 24.76
N TYR A 591 7.14 5.63 23.60
CA TYR A 591 8.16 4.71 23.20
C TYR A 591 9.45 5.26 23.74
N SER A 592 10.05 4.50 24.52
CA SER A 592 11.37 4.74 25.01
C SER A 592 12.42 4.65 23.88
N GLY A 593 12.25 5.41 22.82
CA GLY A 593 13.32 5.85 21.96
C GLY A 593 14.27 6.76 22.72
N SER A 594 14.12 6.84 24.05
CA SER A 594 15.05 7.47 24.97
C SER A 594 16.33 6.68 24.95
N VAL A 595 17.28 7.24 24.28
CA VAL A 595 18.65 6.76 24.24
C VAL A 595 19.36 7.36 25.45
N THR A 596 19.76 6.53 26.40
CA THR A 596 20.65 6.92 27.47
C THR A 596 22.08 6.66 27.02
N THR A 597 22.91 7.68 27.01
CA THR A 597 24.35 7.49 26.78
C THR A 597 25.05 7.50 28.12
N ASP A 598 25.72 6.40 28.45
CA ASP A 598 26.58 6.33 29.64
C ASP A 598 27.68 7.40 29.51
N PRO A 599 27.76 8.35 30.43
CA PRO A 599 28.73 9.44 30.33
C PRO A 599 30.19 8.97 30.48
N ASP A 600 30.44 7.82 31.12
CA ASP A 600 31.78 7.32 31.38
C ASP A 600 32.29 6.41 30.23
N THR A 601 31.41 5.60 29.63
CA THR A 601 31.79 4.65 28.59
C THR A 601 31.43 5.15 27.18
N GLY A 602 30.53 6.12 27.04
CA GLY A 602 29.95 6.56 25.79
C GLY A 602 29.03 5.52 25.14
N GLU A 603 28.68 4.46 25.87
CA GLU A 603 27.81 3.40 25.39
C GLU A 603 26.36 3.88 25.38
N THR A 604 25.70 3.70 24.25
CA THR A 604 24.33 4.13 24.04
C THR A 604 23.39 2.95 24.28
N ARG A 605 22.43 3.11 25.22
CA ARG A 605 21.40 2.11 25.51
C ARG A 605 20.04 2.66 25.12
N MET A 606 19.24 1.85 24.44
CA MET A 606 17.85 2.17 24.16
C MET A 606 16.93 1.47 25.16
N ILE A 607 15.88 2.14 25.59
CA ILE A 607 14.79 1.56 26.36
C ILE A 607 13.63 1.23 25.43
N GLY A 608 13.16 0.01 25.53
CA GLY A 608 11.93 -0.44 24.87
C GLY A 608 12.00 -0.63 23.37
N GLY A 609 11.00 -1.28 22.86
CA GLY A 609 10.69 -1.41 21.45
C GLY A 609 11.56 -2.35 20.66
N GLY A 610 11.20 -3.63 20.66
CA GLY A 610 11.48 -4.58 19.56
C GLY A 610 12.91 -4.74 19.06
N GLY A 611 13.87 -4.25 19.82
CA GLY A 611 15.28 -4.38 19.49
C GLY A 611 15.98 -5.35 20.44
N GLU A 612 17.00 -6.03 19.94
CA GLU A 612 17.94 -6.77 20.75
C GLU A 612 18.68 -5.82 21.71
N LEU A 613 18.04 -5.48 22.82
CA LEU A 613 18.74 -4.92 23.96
C LEU A 613 19.23 -6.09 24.80
N GLY A 614 20.13 -6.84 24.19
CA GLY A 614 20.77 -7.91 24.92
C GLY A 614 21.93 -7.38 25.70
N LEU A 615 21.78 -7.31 27.01
CA LEU A 615 22.89 -7.75 27.81
C LEU A 615 23.05 -9.25 27.51
N PRO A 616 24.22 -9.74 27.07
CA PRO A 616 24.41 -11.14 26.72
C PRO A 616 24.01 -12.13 27.80
N GLU A 617 24.00 -11.67 29.05
CA GLU A 617 23.69 -12.43 30.27
C GLU A 617 22.16 -12.58 30.48
N LEU A 618 21.33 -11.83 29.80
CA LEU A 618 19.87 -11.77 29.97
C LEU A 618 19.11 -12.16 28.70
N GLN A 619 19.81 -12.73 27.71
CA GLN A 619 19.18 -13.20 26.48
C GLN A 619 18.20 -14.32 26.80
N PRO A 620 16.94 -14.24 26.35
CA PRO A 620 16.05 -15.40 26.39
C PRO A 620 16.62 -16.52 25.51
N ALA A 621 16.10 -17.73 25.70
CA ALA A 621 16.51 -18.89 24.93
C ALA A 621 16.57 -18.58 23.42
N GLU A 622 17.58 -19.15 22.77
CA GLU A 622 17.92 -18.92 21.37
C GLU A 622 16.69 -18.79 20.44
N GLY A 623 16.51 -17.65 19.81
CA GLY A 623 15.42 -17.38 18.85
C GLY A 623 14.24 -16.53 19.37
N VAL A 624 14.19 -16.14 20.63
CA VAL A 624 13.15 -15.26 21.16
C VAL A 624 13.67 -13.81 21.22
N LYS A 625 13.12 -12.95 20.37
CA LYS A 625 13.34 -11.50 20.48
C LYS A 625 12.41 -10.96 21.56
N SER A 626 12.96 -10.33 22.58
CA SER A 626 12.16 -9.79 23.68
C SER A 626 12.79 -8.53 24.24
N THR A 627 11.93 -7.64 24.65
CA THR A 627 12.32 -6.39 25.29
C THR A 627 12.36 -6.58 26.80
N TYR A 628 13.50 -6.25 27.41
CA TYR A 628 13.66 -6.27 28.85
C TYR A 628 14.21 -4.94 29.34
N TYR A 629 13.65 -4.41 30.42
CA TYR A 629 14.18 -3.22 31.09
C TYR A 629 15.29 -3.57 32.07
N HIS A 630 15.93 -4.71 31.89
CA HIS A 630 17.08 -5.13 32.70
C HIS A 630 18.31 -4.30 32.30
N GLY A 631 19.05 -3.82 33.18
CA GLY A 631 20.30 -3.10 32.90
C GLY A 631 20.24 -1.60 33.14
N PHE A 632 19.08 -1.10 33.56
CA PHE A 632 18.97 0.24 34.13
C PHE A 632 18.94 0.14 35.66
N THR A 633 19.52 1.12 36.32
CA THR A 633 19.29 1.30 37.75
C THR A 633 17.87 1.84 38.00
N ALA A 634 17.35 1.71 39.20
CA ALA A 634 16.06 2.28 39.54
C ALA A 634 15.99 3.80 39.29
N GLU A 635 17.09 4.52 39.60
CA GLU A 635 17.20 5.95 39.37
C GLU A 635 17.17 6.31 37.87
N GLU A 636 17.84 5.51 37.00
CA GLU A 636 17.83 5.71 35.56
C GLU A 636 16.41 5.50 34.99
N LEU A 637 15.71 4.45 35.40
CA LEU A 637 14.35 4.18 34.95
C LEU A 637 13.38 5.29 35.38
N ASP A 638 13.43 5.72 36.65
CA ASP A 638 12.61 6.83 37.18
C ASP A 638 12.92 8.13 36.43
N GLY A 639 14.21 8.40 36.19
CA GLY A 639 14.66 9.55 35.39
C GLY A 639 14.15 9.57 33.98
N ILE A 640 14.11 8.42 33.30
CA ILE A 640 13.57 8.27 31.95
C ILE A 640 12.07 8.48 31.94
N VAL A 641 11.32 7.81 32.80
CA VAL A 641 9.86 7.96 32.88
C VAL A 641 9.47 9.43 33.08
N ARG A 642 10.12 10.11 34.05
CA ARG A 642 9.86 11.52 34.34
C ARG A 642 10.42 12.47 33.28
N GLY A 643 11.61 12.18 32.76
CA GLY A 643 12.27 12.97 31.73
C GLY A 643 11.46 13.02 30.43
N ASN A 644 10.76 11.95 30.09
CA ASN A 644 9.86 11.86 28.97
C ASN A 644 8.46 12.47 29.25
N GLY A 645 8.23 12.99 30.45
CA GLY A 645 6.95 13.58 30.84
C GLY A 645 5.83 12.56 30.99
N CYS A 646 6.16 11.28 31.20
CA CYS A 646 5.14 10.25 31.43
C CYS A 646 4.45 10.48 32.78
N THR A 647 3.13 10.40 32.77
CA THR A 647 2.27 10.61 33.96
C THR A 647 1.72 9.30 34.49
N VAL A 648 1.76 8.25 33.70
CA VAL A 648 1.23 6.91 34.02
C VAL A 648 2.17 5.84 33.46
N LEU A 649 2.34 4.75 34.21
CA LEU A 649 2.91 3.51 33.69
C LEU A 649 1.76 2.52 33.42
N TYR A 650 1.81 1.88 32.25
CA TYR A 650 0.96 0.75 31.89
C TYR A 650 1.80 -0.52 31.90
N ILE A 651 1.45 -1.43 32.80
CA ILE A 651 2.18 -2.68 33.03
C ILE A 651 1.41 -3.81 32.40
N GLN A 652 1.86 -4.28 31.26
CA GLN A 652 1.23 -5.40 30.56
C GLN A 652 1.79 -6.74 31.04
N THR A 653 3.10 -6.85 31.15
CA THR A 653 3.77 -8.06 31.64
C THR A 653 4.94 -7.71 32.54
N LEU A 654 5.13 -8.50 33.58
CA LEU A 654 6.24 -8.41 34.52
C LEU A 654 7.05 -9.72 34.51
N ASP A 655 8.28 -9.63 34.95
CA ASP A 655 9.11 -10.77 35.33
C ASP A 655 9.75 -10.55 36.72
N ASP A 656 10.29 -11.62 37.28
CA ASP A 656 10.92 -11.58 38.60
C ASP A 656 12.09 -10.59 38.68
N ILE A 657 12.81 -10.39 37.58
CA ILE A 657 13.97 -9.50 37.53
C ILE A 657 13.50 -8.05 37.55
N PHE A 658 12.44 -7.69 36.81
CA PHE A 658 11.85 -6.35 36.86
C PHE A 658 11.37 -6.02 38.30
N VAL A 659 10.65 -6.94 38.91
CA VAL A 659 10.16 -6.77 40.29
C VAL A 659 11.34 -6.57 41.27
N GLN A 660 12.35 -7.42 41.19
CA GLN A 660 13.53 -7.31 42.07
C GLN A 660 14.31 -6.00 41.87
N SER A 661 14.39 -5.52 40.60
CA SER A 661 15.19 -4.34 40.27
C SER A 661 14.46 -3.02 40.58
N TYR A 662 13.13 -3.00 40.43
CA TYR A 662 12.38 -1.74 40.39
C TYR A 662 11.23 -1.64 41.38
N ALA A 663 10.94 -2.67 42.20
CA ALA A 663 9.81 -2.62 43.13
C ALA A 663 9.88 -1.41 44.09
N ASP A 664 11.07 -0.96 44.47
CA ASP A 664 11.24 0.19 45.34
C ASP A 664 10.81 1.54 44.72
N LEU A 665 10.65 1.63 43.41
CA LEU A 665 10.05 2.79 42.75
C LEU A 665 8.52 2.86 42.94
N PHE A 666 7.89 1.74 43.29
CA PHE A 666 6.44 1.62 43.39
C PHE A 666 6.02 1.71 44.87
N THR A 667 5.00 2.51 45.18
CA THR A 667 4.55 2.76 46.54
C THR A 667 4.00 1.52 47.26
N ASP A 668 3.50 0.55 46.45
CA ASP A 668 3.01 -0.76 46.92
C ASP A 668 3.99 -1.92 46.61
N LYS A 669 5.19 -1.60 46.10
CA LYS A 669 6.21 -2.56 45.66
C LYS A 669 5.72 -3.53 44.56
N LEU A 670 4.91 -3.06 43.63
CA LEU A 670 4.29 -3.82 42.57
C LEU A 670 3.26 -4.87 43.01
N ALA A 671 2.87 -4.89 44.30
CA ALA A 671 1.96 -5.92 44.80
C ALA A 671 0.60 -5.93 44.07
N ALA A 672 0.07 -4.79 43.71
CA ALA A 672 -1.20 -4.70 42.99
C ALA A 672 -1.09 -5.26 41.55
N ALA A 673 0.04 -5.06 40.86
CA ALA A 673 0.27 -5.62 39.51
C ALA A 673 0.50 -7.15 39.59
N GLU A 674 1.31 -7.62 40.52
CA GLU A 674 1.56 -9.06 40.72
C GLU A 674 0.28 -9.83 41.07
N ASN A 675 -0.63 -9.21 41.83
CA ASN A 675 -1.93 -9.80 42.16
C ASN A 675 -2.97 -9.66 41.05
N GLY A 676 -2.67 -8.92 39.96
CA GLY A 676 -3.61 -8.63 38.90
C GLY A 676 -4.72 -7.63 39.27
N GLU A 677 -4.51 -6.84 40.31
CA GLU A 677 -5.48 -5.84 40.80
C GLU A 677 -5.46 -4.56 39.98
N THR A 678 -4.32 -4.22 39.39
CA THR A 678 -4.18 -3.06 38.48
C THR A 678 -3.14 -3.31 37.41
N LEU A 679 -3.34 -2.63 36.27
CA LEU A 679 -2.37 -2.53 35.16
C LEU A 679 -1.73 -1.13 35.10
N LEU A 680 -2.19 -0.18 35.94
CA LEU A 680 -1.83 1.23 35.84
C LEU A 680 -1.24 1.74 37.15
N TYR A 681 -0.17 2.54 36.99
CA TYR A 681 0.46 3.26 38.11
C TYR A 681 0.61 4.73 37.73
N ARG A 682 0.15 5.62 38.61
CA ARG A 682 0.32 7.08 38.52
C ARG A 682 1.72 7.49 38.96
N VAL A 683 2.40 8.28 38.16
CA VAL A 683 3.68 8.88 38.51
C VAL A 683 3.43 10.00 39.53
N THR A 684 3.99 9.89 40.74
CA THR A 684 3.84 10.86 41.81
C THR A 684 5.23 11.22 42.39
N ASP A 685 5.28 12.25 43.23
CA ASP A 685 6.52 12.63 43.91
C ASP A 685 7.02 11.55 44.90
N ALA A 686 6.12 10.69 45.38
CA ALA A 686 6.44 9.60 46.32
C ALA A 686 6.82 8.28 45.61
N GLY A 687 6.83 8.26 44.28
CA GLY A 687 7.03 7.07 43.47
C GLY A 687 5.79 6.75 42.62
N PHE A 688 5.74 5.55 42.04
CA PHE A 688 4.65 5.08 41.22
C PHE A 688 3.54 4.47 42.08
N ALA A 689 2.35 5.08 42.07
CA ALA A 689 1.23 4.68 42.91
C ALA A 689 0.17 3.90 42.10
N PRO A 690 -0.34 2.75 42.61
CA PRO A 690 -1.32 1.96 41.92
C PRO A 690 -2.62 2.75 41.68
N MET A 691 -3.19 2.63 40.50
CA MET A 691 -4.46 3.23 40.12
C MET A 691 -5.56 2.17 40.22
N GLN A 692 -6.69 2.49 40.83
CA GLN A 692 -7.85 1.60 40.82
C GLN A 692 -8.50 1.66 39.45
N MET A 693 -8.66 0.50 38.79
CA MET A 693 -9.46 0.37 37.59
C MET A 693 -10.89 0.15 38.03
N GLU A 694 -11.68 1.23 38.19
CA GLU A 694 -13.10 1.09 38.37
C GLU A 694 -13.75 0.68 37.03
N VAL A 695 -14.19 -0.57 36.94
CA VAL A 695 -15.08 -1.01 35.87
C VAL A 695 -16.40 -0.24 36.05
N SER A 696 -16.49 0.92 35.40
CA SER A 696 -17.77 1.61 35.29
C SER A 696 -18.76 0.67 34.60
N ALA A 697 -19.68 0.12 35.34
CA ALA A 697 -20.79 -0.65 34.81
C ALA A 697 -21.65 0.31 33.94
N ARG A 698 -21.33 0.35 32.66
CA ARG A 698 -22.15 1.03 31.64
C ARG A 698 -23.06 0.03 30.93
#